data_79eb50a5fc169f06969b06209906fb53
#
_entry.id   79eb50a5fc169f06969b06209906fb53
#
_cell.length_a   1.000
_cell.length_b   1.000
_cell.length_c   1.000
_cell.angle_alpha   90.00
_cell.angle_beta   90.00
_cell.angle_gamma   90.00
#
_symmetry.space_group_name_H-M   'P 1'
#
loop_
_entity.id
_entity.type
_entity.pdbx_description
1 polymer ?
#
loop_
_entity_poly.entity_id
_entity_poly.type
_entity_poly.pdbx_seq_one_letter_code
_entity_poly.pdbx_strand_id
1 'polypeptide(L)'
;MATDFYSERYDGWRQYIKDRRKKRSWSWDETRLMGKSDEASCRTFRQIKVEEDDFIELSDAEWNELIDFLESEEENAEPFVLSSNENTEERYQVRQDPKTAWNCYKDKLRQKKFAPSAIHNIEEASKKILQQLDDGEQATKKTVHGLVIGNVQSGKTANMEALMSMAADAGFNLFIILSGTIESLRTQTRDRFAADVVGKKLVFIPLNHPSPSNPEHNPSVLDFSPTATARYYTVCLKNSTRLKKLLYWLNYDEQQKRKMKVLLIDDESDQASLNTKKNKDDSDAERERTAVNRRIMEIVNGNKKADSKEKIPFKAMNYIAYTATPYGNVLNENGKDSLYPSEFITVLKTPDTYFGPKQIFGDFMTGTADPLPVINEITAPLHDDRDSFADTSIIEQIKAAWENDPKGKLPEIPQSLKEAIAWFAAATAARRLWQDKRPVSMLVHHNMKTDYHISMAIAIRQWYQELPAADFIKLCRDVYIKQTQKLKRTDFQELWPTYGNKSGITLPDGIRDYPKFNEIEPFIRHIKQSGMKHITIKPDGEEMQYMDGIHLCVDNSSGETVGDLAEAQARLIYPKKTDNVCDAPAFLVVGGNTLSRGLTLDGLVCTYFSRNVSQADTLMQMARWFGYRRGYELLPRIWMTSNAMLCFEELAALDIQLREEIASRYYDNTISPADCGPMVAKTMLLALTARNKMQGAEEQVLDFSGQHLQTFRFSCNEEKLRAAYNLADEFIEKLGAKSTAESTADKAYRVWYDVSYAFIKDHILDNDLFTFGQNRNGHEFCQEYASDTKRDASWNVILQGTKSQNSWHGVGRVTRSRFKNQLQVSGNDMFNIGTLGDPNVWKSDLPEDVLNNLSAEEKELIKKAASGKATAKIQADFRNLKSDLRKRAHLEKTPRLIIYCIDHTGKPKKKTVNREPINTAVDVIGLEIIMPESRNHFKTGYQLRQ
;
A
#
# COMPACT_ATOMS: atom_id res chain seq x y z
N MET A 1 -7.11 21.65 22.47
CA MET A 1 -7.57 20.65 21.49
C MET A 1 -7.29 21.26 20.13
N ALA A 2 -6.65 20.58 19.23
CA ALA A 2 -6.46 21.12 17.88
C ALA A 2 -7.83 21.21 17.19
N THR A 3 -8.09 22.31 16.53
CA THR A 3 -9.35 22.60 15.86
C THR A 3 -9.51 21.64 14.67
N ASP A 4 -10.61 20.90 14.59
CA ASP A 4 -10.90 20.01 13.44
C ASP A 4 -11.51 20.83 12.30
N PHE A 5 -10.64 21.38 11.44
CA PHE A 5 -11.05 22.15 10.27
C PHE A 5 -11.71 21.33 9.16
N TYR A 6 -11.75 20.00 9.24
CA TYR A 6 -12.56 19.16 8.33
C TYR A 6 -14.03 19.09 8.75
N SER A 7 -14.38 19.58 9.94
CA SER A 7 -15.75 19.62 10.41
C SER A 7 -16.63 20.47 9.48
N GLU A 8 -17.91 20.07 9.31
CA GLU A 8 -18.90 20.74 8.46
C GLU A 8 -19.05 22.23 8.76
N ARG A 9 -18.88 22.62 10.02
CA ARG A 9 -18.98 24.03 10.41
C ARG A 9 -18.02 24.95 9.65
N TYR A 10 -16.91 24.41 9.11
CA TYR A 10 -15.92 25.16 8.32
C TYR A 10 -16.10 25.00 6.81
N ASP A 11 -17.03 24.16 6.32
CA ASP A 11 -17.18 23.85 4.90
C ASP A 11 -17.41 25.10 4.04
N GLY A 12 -18.27 26.01 4.50
CA GLY A 12 -18.56 27.26 3.80
C GLY A 12 -17.30 28.08 3.58
N TRP A 13 -16.51 28.32 4.64
CA TRP A 13 -15.26 29.06 4.54
C TRP A 13 -14.22 28.34 3.72
N ARG A 14 -14.04 27.03 3.91
CA ARG A 14 -13.06 26.25 3.13
C ARG A 14 -13.32 26.34 1.64
N GLN A 15 -14.57 26.12 1.22
CA GLN A 15 -14.95 26.20 -0.18
C GLN A 15 -14.77 27.62 -0.73
N TYR A 16 -15.26 28.61 -0.01
CA TYR A 16 -15.16 30.02 -0.42
C TYR A 16 -13.71 30.48 -0.61
N ILE A 17 -12.83 30.14 0.36
CA ILE A 17 -11.41 30.51 0.31
C ILE A 17 -10.74 29.85 -0.90
N LYS A 18 -10.94 28.53 -1.10
CA LYS A 18 -10.37 27.77 -2.21
C LYS A 18 -10.82 28.33 -3.57
N ASP A 19 -12.11 28.59 -3.73
CA ASP A 19 -12.68 29.12 -4.97
C ASP A 19 -12.14 30.54 -5.29
N ARG A 20 -12.08 31.40 -4.27
CA ARG A 20 -11.55 32.77 -4.47
C ARG A 20 -10.08 32.77 -4.79
N ARG A 21 -9.30 31.97 -4.06
CA ARG A 21 -7.85 31.85 -4.29
C ARG A 21 -7.58 31.39 -5.73
N LYS A 22 -8.25 30.32 -6.18
CA LYS A 22 -8.12 29.79 -7.55
C LYS A 22 -8.54 30.82 -8.59
N LYS A 23 -9.71 31.45 -8.42
CA LYS A 23 -10.28 32.42 -9.37
C LYS A 23 -9.47 33.70 -9.50
N ARG A 24 -8.73 34.11 -8.48
CA ARG A 24 -7.95 35.34 -8.42
C ARG A 24 -6.44 35.11 -8.51
N SER A 25 -6.01 33.83 -8.55
CA SER A 25 -4.59 33.41 -8.51
C SER A 25 -3.81 34.03 -7.34
N TRP A 26 -4.47 34.12 -6.16
CA TRP A 26 -3.83 34.71 -4.99
C TRP A 26 -2.76 33.80 -4.39
N SER A 27 -1.68 34.43 -3.88
CA SER A 27 -0.75 33.79 -2.93
C SER A 27 -1.46 33.46 -1.62
N TRP A 28 -0.82 32.67 -0.75
CA TRP A 28 -1.41 32.39 0.57
C TRP A 28 -1.45 33.64 1.47
N ASP A 29 -0.49 34.55 1.34
CA ASP A 29 -0.51 35.84 2.07
C ASP A 29 -1.68 36.70 1.60
N GLU A 30 -1.91 36.80 0.29
CA GLU A 30 -3.09 37.51 -0.26
C GLU A 30 -4.41 36.82 0.14
N THR A 31 -4.41 35.49 0.21
CA THR A 31 -5.57 34.69 0.65
C THR A 31 -5.87 34.93 2.13
N ARG A 32 -4.85 35.03 2.97
CA ARG A 32 -4.99 35.34 4.40
C ARG A 32 -5.72 36.68 4.63
N LEU A 33 -5.45 37.62 3.77
CA LEU A 33 -6.12 38.93 3.76
C LEU A 33 -7.38 38.98 2.88
N MET A 34 -7.74 37.89 2.21
CA MET A 34 -8.84 37.85 1.21
C MET A 34 -8.73 38.96 0.15
N GLY A 35 -7.50 39.28 -0.24
CA GLY A 35 -7.19 40.35 -1.18
C GLY A 35 -7.47 41.76 -0.65
N LYS A 36 -7.56 41.96 0.67
CA LYS A 36 -7.70 43.27 1.33
C LYS A 36 -6.33 43.85 1.69
N SER A 37 -6.30 45.15 1.98
CA SER A 37 -5.06 45.86 2.28
C SER A 37 -4.46 45.54 3.65
N ASP A 38 -5.30 45.11 4.60
CA ASP A 38 -4.91 44.88 5.98
C ASP A 38 -5.88 43.92 6.71
N GLU A 39 -5.47 43.46 7.89
CA GLU A 39 -6.25 42.51 8.70
C GLU A 39 -7.59 43.10 9.19
N ALA A 40 -7.69 44.37 9.48
CA ALA A 40 -8.93 45.01 9.92
C ALA A 40 -9.99 45.00 8.82
N SER A 41 -9.58 45.31 7.57
CA SER A 41 -10.44 45.25 6.40
C SER A 41 -10.85 43.79 6.08
N CYS A 42 -9.98 42.81 6.30
CA CYS A 42 -10.30 41.40 6.16
C CYS A 42 -11.30 40.94 7.23
N ARG A 43 -11.15 41.38 8.48
CA ARG A 43 -12.10 41.09 9.56
C ARG A 43 -13.49 41.65 9.27
N THR A 44 -13.59 42.90 8.81
CA THR A 44 -14.86 43.50 8.37
C THR A 44 -15.49 42.69 7.24
N PHE A 45 -14.71 42.29 6.28
CA PHE A 45 -15.18 41.42 5.17
C PHE A 45 -15.73 40.08 5.67
N ARG A 46 -15.06 39.42 6.62
CA ARG A 46 -15.54 38.16 7.20
C ARG A 46 -16.86 38.36 7.96
N GLN A 47 -17.00 39.44 8.70
CA GLN A 47 -18.26 39.77 9.41
C GLN A 47 -19.43 39.94 8.41
N ILE A 48 -19.21 40.65 7.30
CA ILE A 48 -20.23 40.78 6.25
C ILE A 48 -20.62 39.41 5.69
N LYS A 49 -19.68 38.52 5.47
CA LYS A 49 -19.97 37.18 4.98
C LYS A 49 -20.70 36.27 5.97
N VAL A 50 -20.48 36.43 7.24
CA VAL A 50 -21.27 35.78 8.30
C VAL A 50 -22.73 36.25 8.24
N GLU A 51 -22.95 37.56 8.04
CA GLU A 51 -24.31 38.13 8.00
C GLU A 51 -25.06 37.84 6.71
N GLU A 52 -24.36 37.81 5.53
CA GLU A 52 -25.00 37.65 4.20
C GLU A 52 -25.15 36.18 3.78
N ASP A 53 -24.14 35.37 4.07
CA ASP A 53 -24.01 34.00 3.50
C ASP A 53 -24.15 32.89 4.55
N ASP A 54 -24.55 33.22 5.79
CA ASP A 54 -24.71 32.26 6.90
C ASP A 54 -23.44 31.45 7.23
N PHE A 55 -22.29 32.13 7.07
CA PHE A 55 -21.02 31.53 7.45
C PHE A 55 -20.83 31.59 8.95
N ILE A 56 -20.06 30.62 9.49
CA ILE A 56 -19.73 30.67 10.91
C ILE A 56 -18.79 31.85 11.22
N GLU A 57 -18.99 32.46 12.36
CA GLU A 57 -18.06 33.45 12.88
C GLU A 57 -16.76 32.77 13.34
N LEU A 58 -15.61 33.30 12.90
CA LEU A 58 -14.28 32.83 13.25
C LEU A 58 -13.50 33.96 13.93
N SER A 59 -12.86 33.64 15.05
CA SER A 59 -11.84 34.52 15.63
C SER A 59 -10.65 34.68 14.67
N ASP A 60 -9.84 35.75 14.86
CA ASP A 60 -8.63 35.92 14.03
C ASP A 60 -7.64 34.75 14.16
N ALA A 61 -7.56 34.15 15.35
CA ALA A 61 -6.74 32.96 15.56
C ALA A 61 -7.26 31.75 14.75
N GLU A 62 -8.56 31.44 14.84
CA GLU A 62 -9.19 30.36 14.08
C GLU A 62 -9.11 30.61 12.55
N TRP A 63 -9.22 31.88 12.14
CA TRP A 63 -9.06 32.27 10.74
C TRP A 63 -7.65 31.96 10.24
N ASN A 64 -6.62 32.37 10.95
CA ASN A 64 -5.24 32.14 10.60
C ASN A 64 -4.91 30.63 10.64
N GLU A 65 -5.38 29.92 11.67
CA GLU A 65 -5.24 28.47 11.73
C GLU A 65 -5.94 27.75 10.56
N LEU A 66 -7.11 28.24 10.12
CA LEU A 66 -7.82 27.69 8.95
C LEU A 66 -7.03 27.95 7.66
N ILE A 67 -6.45 29.14 7.48
CA ILE A 67 -5.61 29.44 6.33
C ILE A 67 -4.34 28.59 6.34
N ASP A 68 -3.64 28.49 7.48
CA ASP A 68 -2.46 27.64 7.65
C ASP A 68 -2.79 26.16 7.35
N PHE A 69 -3.97 25.72 7.79
CA PHE A 69 -4.47 24.39 7.49
C PHE A 69 -4.70 24.19 5.98
N LEU A 70 -5.33 25.15 5.29
CA LEU A 70 -5.58 25.06 3.84
C LEU A 70 -4.28 25.16 3.02
N GLU A 71 -3.35 26.00 3.45
CA GLU A 71 -2.00 26.08 2.88
C GLU A 71 -1.27 24.75 3.02
N SER A 72 -1.24 24.20 4.23
CA SER A 72 -0.66 22.88 4.50
C SER A 72 -1.38 21.76 3.74
N GLU A 73 -2.69 21.85 3.52
CA GLU A 73 -3.46 20.88 2.74
C GLU A 73 -3.08 20.95 1.26
N GLU A 74 -2.91 22.14 0.69
CA GLU A 74 -2.47 22.33 -0.69
C GLU A 74 -1.01 21.91 -0.89
N GLU A 75 -0.13 22.25 0.05
CA GLU A 75 1.28 21.87 0.03
C GLU A 75 1.48 20.35 0.20
N ASN A 76 0.63 19.70 1.00
CA ASN A 76 0.64 18.25 1.24
C ASN A 76 -0.31 17.50 0.29
N ALA A 77 -0.94 18.17 -0.67
CA ALA A 77 -1.66 17.48 -1.73
C ALA A 77 -0.65 16.63 -2.51
N GLU A 78 -0.58 15.33 -2.18
CA GLU A 78 0.10 14.39 -3.05
C GLU A 78 -0.50 14.57 -4.44
N PRO A 79 0.31 14.70 -5.49
CA PRO A 79 -0.21 14.92 -6.83
C PRO A 79 -1.09 13.74 -7.21
N PHE A 80 -2.38 13.94 -7.21
CA PHE A 80 -3.31 13.00 -7.83
C PHE A 80 -3.08 13.10 -9.32
N VAL A 81 -2.61 12.03 -9.89
CA VAL A 81 -2.36 11.94 -11.32
C VAL A 81 -3.67 12.06 -12.08
N LEU A 82 -3.70 12.94 -13.01
CA LEU A 82 -4.83 13.18 -13.89
C LEU A 82 -4.40 13.16 -15.35
N SER A 83 -5.36 12.95 -16.21
CA SER A 83 -5.29 12.72 -17.62
C SER A 83 -4.89 13.94 -18.44
N SER A 84 -4.66 13.68 -19.72
CA SER A 84 -4.28 14.54 -20.83
C SER A 84 -5.21 15.71 -21.22
N ASN A 85 -6.12 16.19 -20.39
CA ASN A 85 -7.04 17.26 -20.72
C ASN A 85 -6.85 18.51 -19.86
N GLU A 86 -6.05 19.44 -20.31
CA GLU A 86 -5.76 20.73 -19.66
C GLU A 86 -6.92 21.72 -19.56
N ASN A 87 -8.02 21.53 -20.31
CA ASN A 87 -9.12 22.48 -20.44
C ASN A 87 -10.47 21.89 -20.06
N THR A 88 -10.59 21.34 -18.86
CA THR A 88 -11.91 21.01 -18.37
C THR A 88 -12.42 22.10 -17.43
N GLU A 89 -13.25 23.00 -17.95
CA GLU A 89 -14.36 23.54 -17.17
C GLU A 89 -14.99 22.38 -16.43
N GLU A 90 -15.27 22.52 -15.11
CA GLU A 90 -15.85 21.45 -14.30
C GLU A 90 -17.13 20.94 -14.97
N ARG A 91 -17.04 19.82 -15.69
CA ARG A 91 -18.16 19.20 -16.41
C ARG A 91 -19.30 18.83 -15.46
N TYR A 92 -18.94 18.36 -14.26
CA TYR A 92 -19.89 17.91 -13.27
C TYR A 92 -19.75 18.71 -12.01
N GLN A 93 -20.78 19.48 -11.70
CA GLN A 93 -20.87 20.17 -10.40
C GLN A 93 -21.49 19.23 -9.37
N VAL A 94 -20.75 18.92 -8.33
CA VAL A 94 -21.29 18.21 -7.17
C VAL A 94 -22.17 19.16 -6.37
N ARG A 95 -23.48 18.97 -6.50
CA ARG A 95 -24.48 19.85 -5.85
C ARG A 95 -24.49 19.61 -4.35
N GLN A 96 -24.57 20.69 -3.58
CA GLN A 96 -24.68 20.65 -2.11
C GLN A 96 -26.11 20.32 -1.59
N ASP A 97 -27.03 19.90 -2.47
CA ASP A 97 -28.38 19.51 -2.08
C ASP A 97 -28.36 18.23 -1.21
N PRO A 98 -28.86 18.26 0.04
CA PRO A 98 -28.87 17.10 0.95
C PRO A 98 -29.64 15.89 0.45
N LYS A 99 -30.41 16.05 -0.66
CA LYS A 99 -31.19 14.97 -1.27
C LYS A 99 -30.46 14.23 -2.40
N THR A 100 -29.25 14.68 -2.77
CA THR A 100 -28.42 13.99 -3.77
C THR A 100 -27.96 12.64 -3.25
N ALA A 101 -27.67 11.72 -4.17
CA ALA A 101 -27.16 10.39 -3.80
C ALA A 101 -25.81 10.51 -3.09
N TRP A 102 -24.93 11.42 -3.55
CA TRP A 102 -23.68 11.67 -2.88
C TRP A 102 -23.84 12.13 -1.43
N ASN A 103 -24.66 13.13 -1.15
CA ASN A 103 -24.87 13.61 0.21
C ASN A 103 -25.53 12.56 1.11
N CYS A 104 -26.45 11.75 0.57
CA CYS A 104 -27.00 10.62 1.31
C CYS A 104 -25.90 9.58 1.66
N TYR A 105 -24.97 9.30 0.74
CA TYR A 105 -23.85 8.41 1.00
C TYR A 105 -22.83 9.03 1.99
N LYS A 106 -22.55 10.33 1.86
CA LYS A 106 -21.70 11.08 2.80
C LYS A 106 -22.23 10.95 4.24
N ASP A 107 -23.54 11.06 4.43
CA ASP A 107 -24.19 10.83 5.73
C ASP A 107 -24.02 9.38 6.23
N LYS A 108 -24.05 8.40 5.34
CA LYS A 108 -23.74 6.99 5.69
C LYS A 108 -22.31 6.82 6.18
N LEU A 109 -21.33 7.45 5.52
CA LEU A 109 -19.93 7.42 5.96
C LEU A 109 -19.78 8.03 7.37
N ARG A 110 -20.50 9.14 7.66
CA ARG A 110 -20.55 9.75 9.00
C ARG A 110 -21.16 8.80 10.04
N GLN A 111 -22.29 8.16 9.71
CA GLN A 111 -22.92 7.16 10.58
C GLN A 111 -21.99 5.98 10.88
N LYS A 112 -21.16 5.59 9.91
CA LYS A 112 -20.10 4.57 10.06
C LYS A 112 -18.88 5.10 10.80
N LYS A 113 -18.88 6.35 11.26
CA LYS A 113 -17.80 7.01 12.00
C LYS A 113 -16.48 7.10 11.21
N PHE A 114 -16.57 7.32 9.89
CA PHE A 114 -15.39 7.71 9.11
C PHE A 114 -14.90 9.07 9.59
N ALA A 115 -13.58 9.25 9.61
CA ALA A 115 -13.00 10.54 9.93
C ALA A 115 -13.37 11.58 8.86
N PRO A 116 -13.62 12.84 9.22
CA PRO A 116 -13.91 13.91 8.26
C PRO A 116 -12.87 14.01 7.14
N SER A 117 -11.58 13.89 7.47
CA SER A 117 -10.50 13.87 6.48
C SER A 117 -10.58 12.68 5.51
N ALA A 118 -10.98 11.50 5.99
CA ALA A 118 -11.17 10.34 5.14
C ALA A 118 -12.35 10.53 4.18
N ILE A 119 -13.46 11.13 4.67
CA ILE A 119 -14.62 11.48 3.84
C ILE A 119 -14.21 12.50 2.76
N HIS A 120 -13.46 13.54 3.16
CA HIS A 120 -12.95 14.54 2.23
C HIS A 120 -12.04 13.92 1.15
N ASN A 121 -11.10 13.04 1.53
CA ASN A 121 -10.25 12.36 0.56
C ASN A 121 -11.04 11.48 -0.43
N ILE A 122 -12.08 10.78 0.07
CA ILE A 122 -13.00 10.00 -0.78
C ILE A 122 -13.74 10.93 -1.75
N GLU A 123 -14.25 12.06 -1.26
CA GLU A 123 -14.97 13.06 -2.06
C GLU A 123 -14.08 13.62 -3.18
N GLU A 124 -12.89 14.11 -2.84
CA GLU A 124 -11.99 14.70 -3.82
C GLU A 124 -11.50 13.69 -4.86
N ALA A 125 -11.13 12.48 -4.44
CA ALA A 125 -10.73 11.43 -5.38
C ALA A 125 -11.89 11.07 -6.34
N SER A 126 -13.11 10.91 -5.81
CA SER A 126 -14.28 10.55 -6.61
C SER A 126 -14.69 11.67 -7.56
N LYS A 127 -14.62 12.94 -7.14
CA LYS A 127 -14.83 14.11 -8.02
C LYS A 127 -13.86 14.11 -9.19
N LYS A 128 -12.57 13.91 -8.92
CA LYS A 128 -11.54 13.89 -9.95
C LYS A 128 -11.75 12.77 -10.95
N ILE A 129 -12.11 11.57 -10.51
CA ILE A 129 -12.46 10.46 -11.39
C ILE A 129 -13.70 10.79 -12.21
N LEU A 130 -14.74 11.36 -11.59
CA LEU A 130 -15.99 11.75 -12.25
C LEU A 130 -15.73 12.71 -13.42
N GLN A 131 -14.83 13.69 -13.25
CA GLN A 131 -14.49 14.65 -14.31
C GLN A 131 -13.85 13.99 -15.55
N GLN A 132 -13.31 12.77 -15.41
CA GLN A 132 -12.73 12.01 -16.53
C GLN A 132 -13.76 11.20 -17.31
N LEU A 133 -14.97 11.00 -16.77
CA LEU A 133 -15.98 10.17 -17.40
C LEU A 133 -16.64 10.87 -18.59
N ASP A 134 -16.97 10.09 -19.63
CA ASP A 134 -17.80 10.54 -20.76
C ASP A 134 -19.28 10.30 -20.44
N ASP A 135 -20.09 11.33 -20.56
CA ASP A 135 -21.55 11.24 -20.40
C ASP A 135 -22.30 11.05 -21.73
N GLY A 136 -21.57 10.96 -22.83
CA GLY A 136 -22.12 10.77 -24.16
C GLY A 136 -22.82 12.01 -24.77
N GLU A 137 -22.63 13.21 -24.20
CA GLU A 137 -23.14 14.45 -24.75
C GLU A 137 -22.13 15.14 -25.69
N GLN A 138 -20.88 14.67 -25.72
CA GLN A 138 -19.85 15.20 -26.61
C GLN A 138 -20.02 14.70 -28.06
N ALA A 139 -19.54 15.49 -29.03
CA ALA A 139 -19.59 15.16 -30.45
C ALA A 139 -18.80 13.88 -30.79
N THR A 140 -17.69 13.65 -30.10
CA THR A 140 -16.87 12.44 -30.23
C THR A 140 -17.12 11.52 -29.04
N LYS A 141 -17.91 10.46 -29.26
CA LYS A 141 -18.13 9.43 -28.27
C LYS A 141 -16.88 8.60 -28.08
N LYS A 142 -16.35 8.57 -26.87
CA LYS A 142 -15.17 7.81 -26.50
C LYS A 142 -15.48 6.87 -25.33
N THR A 143 -15.11 5.60 -25.46
CA THR A 143 -15.09 4.72 -24.27
C THR A 143 -13.92 5.12 -23.40
N VAL A 144 -14.17 5.47 -22.16
CA VAL A 144 -13.13 5.84 -21.20
C VAL A 144 -12.60 4.59 -20.52
N HIS A 145 -11.27 4.44 -20.50
CA HIS A 145 -10.57 3.37 -19.78
C HIS A 145 -9.69 4.00 -18.69
N GLY A 146 -10.05 3.82 -17.44
CA GLY A 146 -9.32 4.34 -16.29
C GLY A 146 -8.88 3.26 -15.32
N LEU A 147 -7.83 3.56 -14.55
CA LEU A 147 -7.32 2.71 -13.48
C LEU A 147 -7.27 3.50 -12.17
N VAL A 148 -7.82 2.92 -11.12
CA VAL A 148 -7.75 3.44 -9.76
C VAL A 148 -6.93 2.47 -8.90
N ILE A 149 -5.80 2.96 -8.41
CA ILE A 149 -4.89 2.20 -7.55
C ILE A 149 -5.14 2.60 -6.10
N GLY A 150 -5.46 1.63 -5.27
CA GLY A 150 -5.60 1.84 -3.82
C GLY A 150 -4.91 0.72 -3.05
N ASN A 151 -4.49 0.98 -1.82
CA ASN A 151 -3.85 -0.04 -0.99
C ASN A 151 -4.79 -1.20 -0.65
N VAL A 152 -4.23 -2.33 -0.24
CA VAL A 152 -5.01 -3.46 0.27
C VAL A 152 -5.78 -3.01 1.51
N GLN A 153 -7.09 -3.26 1.55
CA GLN A 153 -7.97 -2.87 2.67
C GLN A 153 -7.96 -1.35 3.03
N SER A 154 -7.68 -0.48 2.06
CA SER A 154 -7.61 0.98 2.28
C SER A 154 -8.93 1.73 2.10
N GLY A 155 -10.01 1.05 1.73
CA GLY A 155 -11.30 1.68 1.49
C GLY A 155 -11.64 1.92 0.01
N LYS A 156 -11.04 1.16 -0.94
CA LYS A 156 -11.41 1.19 -2.36
C LYS A 156 -12.93 1.10 -2.58
N THR A 157 -13.61 0.24 -1.84
CA THR A 157 -15.07 0.09 -1.94
C THR A 157 -15.79 1.39 -1.62
N ALA A 158 -15.35 2.14 -0.59
CA ALA A 158 -15.96 3.42 -0.27
C ALA A 158 -15.78 4.47 -1.39
N ASN A 159 -14.66 4.45 -2.10
CA ASN A 159 -14.46 5.29 -3.28
C ASN A 159 -15.35 4.85 -4.46
N MET A 160 -15.53 3.53 -4.69
CA MET A 160 -16.44 3.01 -5.71
C MET A 160 -17.90 3.44 -5.46
N GLU A 161 -18.36 3.35 -4.21
CA GLU A 161 -19.70 3.75 -3.77
C GLU A 161 -19.90 5.26 -3.90
N ALA A 162 -18.89 6.06 -3.55
CA ALA A 162 -18.88 7.51 -3.74
C ALA A 162 -18.94 7.89 -5.21
N LEU A 163 -18.09 7.28 -6.05
CA LEU A 163 -18.09 7.51 -7.50
C LEU A 163 -19.45 7.13 -8.12
N MET A 164 -20.01 6.00 -7.75
CA MET A 164 -21.33 5.55 -8.21
C MET A 164 -22.41 6.56 -7.82
N SER A 165 -22.39 7.05 -6.57
CA SER A 165 -23.37 8.03 -6.08
C SER A 165 -23.26 9.36 -6.84
N MET A 166 -22.04 9.89 -7.01
CA MET A 166 -21.79 11.12 -7.76
C MET A 166 -22.13 10.98 -9.25
N ALA A 167 -21.79 9.85 -9.87
CA ALA A 167 -22.14 9.57 -11.25
C ALA A 167 -23.67 9.45 -11.45
N ALA A 168 -24.39 8.87 -10.48
CA ALA A 168 -25.84 8.81 -10.50
C ALA A 168 -26.47 10.21 -10.49
N ASP A 169 -25.95 11.13 -9.66
CA ASP A 169 -26.37 12.52 -9.62
C ASP A 169 -26.02 13.27 -10.93
N ALA A 170 -24.92 12.88 -11.59
CA ALA A 170 -24.50 13.39 -12.90
C ALA A 170 -25.28 12.78 -14.09
N GLY A 171 -26.26 11.91 -13.83
CA GLY A 171 -27.17 11.36 -14.84
C GLY A 171 -26.79 10.01 -15.41
N PHE A 172 -25.76 9.34 -14.89
CA PHE A 172 -25.49 7.94 -15.21
C PHE A 172 -26.63 7.07 -14.68
N ASN A 173 -27.09 6.11 -15.48
CA ASN A 173 -28.31 5.37 -15.19
C ASN A 173 -28.13 3.85 -15.09
N LEU A 174 -26.95 3.32 -15.47
CA LEU A 174 -26.62 1.90 -15.32
C LEU A 174 -25.20 1.70 -14.75
N PHE A 175 -25.11 0.94 -13.67
CA PHE A 175 -23.90 0.63 -12.98
C PHE A 175 -23.63 -0.88 -13.00
N ILE A 176 -22.49 -1.28 -13.52
CA ILE A 176 -22.07 -2.68 -13.59
C ILE A 176 -20.83 -2.84 -12.73
N ILE A 177 -20.92 -3.61 -11.66
CA ILE A 177 -19.81 -3.89 -10.77
C ILE A 177 -19.36 -5.33 -11.04
N LEU A 178 -18.16 -5.50 -11.58
CA LEU A 178 -17.52 -6.80 -11.73
C LEU A 178 -16.79 -7.09 -10.42
N SER A 179 -17.32 -8.00 -9.62
CA SER A 179 -16.66 -8.52 -8.43
C SER A 179 -15.77 -9.70 -8.81
N GLY A 180 -14.89 -10.17 -7.91
CA GLY A 180 -13.97 -11.28 -8.15
C GLY A 180 -14.61 -12.54 -8.75
N THR A 181 -14.00 -13.70 -8.54
CA THR A 181 -14.45 -14.98 -9.12
C THR A 181 -15.26 -15.86 -8.16
N ILE A 182 -15.47 -15.40 -6.90
CA ILE A 182 -16.07 -16.17 -5.81
C ILE A 182 -17.46 -15.60 -5.47
N GLU A 183 -18.47 -16.47 -5.38
CA GLU A 183 -19.86 -16.08 -5.19
C GLU A 183 -20.11 -15.38 -3.83
N SER A 184 -19.47 -15.84 -2.76
CA SER A 184 -19.59 -15.20 -1.46
C SER A 184 -19.12 -13.73 -1.47
N LEU A 185 -18.07 -13.41 -2.24
CA LEU A 185 -17.59 -12.05 -2.42
C LEU A 185 -18.56 -11.19 -3.22
N ARG A 186 -19.14 -11.77 -4.27
CA ARG A 186 -20.18 -11.09 -5.04
C ARG A 186 -21.38 -10.72 -4.15
N THR A 187 -21.82 -11.66 -3.33
CA THR A 187 -22.93 -11.45 -2.39
C THR A 187 -22.57 -10.38 -1.37
N GLN A 188 -21.37 -10.45 -0.76
CA GLN A 188 -20.91 -9.43 0.18
C GLN A 188 -20.85 -8.03 -0.48
N THR A 189 -20.33 -7.93 -1.70
CA THR A 189 -20.27 -6.67 -2.44
C THR A 189 -21.67 -6.15 -2.72
N ARG A 190 -22.57 -7.00 -3.21
CA ARG A 190 -23.98 -6.64 -3.47
C ARG A 190 -24.67 -6.10 -2.22
N ASP A 191 -24.54 -6.81 -1.10
CA ASP A 191 -25.21 -6.44 0.15
C ASP A 191 -24.67 -5.13 0.71
N ARG A 192 -23.38 -4.87 0.53
CA ARG A 192 -22.74 -3.60 0.91
C ARG A 192 -23.29 -2.45 0.05
N PHE A 193 -23.29 -2.58 -1.27
CA PHE A 193 -23.84 -1.55 -2.16
C PHE A 193 -25.32 -1.30 -1.88
N ALA A 194 -26.11 -2.35 -1.65
CA ALA A 194 -27.52 -2.21 -1.31
C ALA A 194 -27.77 -1.47 0.02
N ALA A 195 -26.89 -1.64 1.00
CA ALA A 195 -26.98 -0.97 2.30
C ALA A 195 -26.50 0.49 2.28
N ASP A 196 -25.51 0.79 1.44
CA ASP A 196 -24.76 2.04 1.49
C ASP A 196 -25.16 3.03 0.41
N VAL A 197 -25.39 2.59 -0.82
CA VAL A 197 -25.76 3.45 -1.94
C VAL A 197 -27.25 3.68 -1.96
N VAL A 198 -27.64 4.83 -1.42
CA VAL A 198 -29.04 5.23 -1.29
C VAL A 198 -29.23 6.66 -1.79
N GLY A 199 -30.43 7.01 -2.20
CA GLY A 199 -30.78 8.37 -2.62
C GLY A 199 -32.18 8.75 -2.14
N LYS A 200 -32.39 10.04 -1.89
CA LYS A 200 -33.72 10.59 -1.57
C LYS A 200 -34.49 11.05 -2.83
N LYS A 201 -33.74 11.46 -3.86
CA LYS A 201 -34.29 11.85 -5.17
C LYS A 201 -34.18 10.72 -6.20
N LEU A 202 -33.14 9.91 -6.11
CA LEU A 202 -32.87 8.81 -7.00
C LEU A 202 -33.14 7.48 -6.30
N VAL A 203 -33.70 6.53 -7.04
CA VAL A 203 -34.03 5.19 -6.56
C VAL A 203 -33.05 4.19 -7.16
N PHE A 204 -32.22 3.59 -6.33
CA PHE A 204 -31.29 2.55 -6.77
C PHE A 204 -31.96 1.18 -6.77
N ILE A 205 -32.01 0.56 -7.93
CA ILE A 205 -32.72 -0.73 -8.19
C ILE A 205 -31.66 -1.81 -8.48
N PRO A 206 -31.49 -2.80 -7.58
CA PRO A 206 -30.57 -3.91 -7.81
C PRO A 206 -31.14 -4.89 -8.86
N LEU A 207 -30.35 -5.15 -9.89
CA LEU A 207 -30.64 -6.17 -10.89
C LEU A 207 -29.84 -7.43 -10.57
N ASN A 208 -30.42 -8.34 -9.78
CA ASN A 208 -29.74 -9.59 -9.41
C ASN A 208 -29.84 -10.60 -10.56
N HIS A 209 -28.66 -10.89 -11.17
CA HIS A 209 -28.60 -11.77 -12.35
C HIS A 209 -29.59 -11.36 -13.44
N PRO A 210 -29.45 -10.17 -14.02
CA PRO A 210 -30.43 -9.63 -14.95
C PRO A 210 -30.70 -10.58 -16.12
N SER A 211 -31.98 -10.80 -16.41
CA SER A 211 -32.45 -11.66 -17.50
C SER A 211 -33.65 -11.02 -18.16
N PRO A 212 -33.77 -11.00 -19.49
CA PRO A 212 -34.96 -10.51 -20.18
C PRO A 212 -36.23 -11.33 -19.87
N SER A 213 -36.08 -12.58 -19.45
CA SER A 213 -37.20 -13.43 -19.04
C SER A 213 -37.81 -13.08 -17.68
N ASN A 214 -37.09 -12.29 -16.86
CA ASN A 214 -37.62 -11.73 -15.63
C ASN A 214 -38.38 -10.42 -15.98
N PRO A 215 -39.70 -10.31 -15.73
CA PRO A 215 -40.44 -9.11 -16.05
C PRO A 215 -39.89 -7.83 -15.43
N GLU A 216 -39.39 -7.90 -14.19
CA GLU A 216 -38.83 -6.76 -13.47
C GLU A 216 -37.45 -6.34 -13.97
N HIS A 217 -36.73 -7.24 -14.64
CA HIS A 217 -35.37 -7.00 -15.16
C HIS A 217 -35.35 -6.86 -16.69
N ASN A 218 -36.50 -6.94 -17.38
CA ASN A 218 -36.56 -6.85 -18.84
C ASN A 218 -36.16 -5.43 -19.30
N PRO A 219 -35.09 -5.26 -20.12
CA PRO A 219 -34.64 -3.94 -20.56
C PRO A 219 -35.71 -3.09 -21.22
N SER A 220 -36.69 -3.69 -21.91
CA SER A 220 -37.75 -2.96 -22.62
C SER A 220 -38.75 -2.26 -21.68
N VAL A 221 -38.82 -2.67 -20.40
CA VAL A 221 -39.67 -2.03 -19.40
C VAL A 221 -38.94 -1.12 -18.43
N LEU A 222 -37.61 -1.17 -18.44
CA LEU A 222 -36.79 -0.30 -17.62
C LEU A 222 -36.70 1.10 -18.25
N ASP A 223 -36.75 2.13 -17.40
CA ASP A 223 -36.66 3.51 -17.86
C ASP A 223 -35.22 4.05 -17.76
N PHE A 224 -34.55 4.17 -18.91
CA PHE A 224 -33.24 4.78 -19.05
C PHE A 224 -33.30 6.23 -19.59
N SER A 225 -34.46 6.86 -19.56
CA SER A 225 -34.59 8.24 -20.04
C SER A 225 -33.79 9.22 -19.18
N PRO A 226 -33.39 10.40 -19.72
CA PRO A 226 -32.65 11.41 -18.96
C PRO A 226 -33.41 11.94 -17.73
N THR A 227 -34.76 11.85 -17.73
CA THR A 227 -35.62 12.33 -16.64
C THR A 227 -35.94 11.25 -15.62
N ALA A 228 -35.53 9.99 -15.88
CA ALA A 228 -35.79 8.88 -14.97
C ALA A 228 -35.09 9.10 -13.62
N THR A 229 -35.83 8.81 -12.55
CA THR A 229 -35.27 8.79 -11.19
C THR A 229 -34.63 7.45 -10.82
N ALA A 230 -34.95 6.38 -11.55
CA ALA A 230 -34.39 5.06 -11.38
C ALA A 230 -32.92 5.01 -11.81
N ARG A 231 -32.12 4.33 -11.01
CA ARG A 231 -30.71 4.02 -11.26
C ARG A 231 -30.51 2.52 -11.07
N TYR A 232 -30.16 1.85 -12.13
CA TYR A 232 -30.04 0.39 -12.12
C TYR A 232 -28.59 -0.03 -11.82
N TYR A 233 -28.39 -1.05 -10.99
CA TYR A 233 -27.07 -1.60 -10.77
C TYR A 233 -27.08 -3.13 -10.67
N THR A 234 -26.01 -3.74 -11.11
CA THR A 234 -25.79 -5.19 -10.99
C THR A 234 -24.38 -5.49 -10.52
N VAL A 235 -24.25 -6.47 -9.62
CA VAL A 235 -22.96 -7.02 -9.19
C VAL A 235 -22.80 -8.39 -9.83
N CYS A 236 -21.83 -8.50 -10.74
CA CYS A 236 -21.62 -9.67 -11.58
C CYS A 236 -20.29 -10.34 -11.28
N LEU A 237 -20.27 -11.67 -11.23
CA LEU A 237 -19.03 -12.44 -11.17
C LEU A 237 -18.25 -12.35 -12.47
N LYS A 238 -16.93 -12.33 -12.37
CA LYS A 238 -15.97 -12.51 -13.49
C LYS A 238 -15.96 -13.97 -13.97
N ASN A 239 -17.09 -14.39 -14.51
CA ASN A 239 -17.31 -15.72 -15.07
C ASN A 239 -17.85 -15.58 -16.49
N SER A 240 -17.26 -16.28 -17.45
CA SER A 240 -17.60 -16.17 -18.88
C SER A 240 -19.09 -16.39 -19.15
N THR A 241 -19.72 -17.38 -18.49
CA THR A 241 -21.14 -17.67 -18.66
C THR A 241 -22.03 -16.55 -18.12
N ARG A 242 -21.70 -15.98 -16.95
CA ARG A 242 -22.43 -14.85 -16.36
C ARG A 242 -22.29 -13.59 -17.20
N LEU A 243 -21.09 -13.27 -17.65
CA LEU A 243 -20.81 -12.14 -18.53
C LEU A 243 -21.50 -12.28 -19.89
N LYS A 244 -21.58 -13.50 -20.46
CA LYS A 244 -22.33 -13.78 -21.68
C LYS A 244 -23.84 -13.50 -21.51
N LYS A 245 -24.42 -13.89 -20.35
CA LYS A 245 -25.81 -13.59 -20.03
C LYS A 245 -26.05 -12.08 -19.85
N LEU A 246 -25.11 -11.38 -19.21
CA LEU A 246 -25.16 -9.92 -19.06
C LEU A 246 -25.06 -9.22 -20.43
N LEU A 247 -24.16 -9.64 -21.31
CA LEU A 247 -24.06 -9.11 -22.67
C LEU A 247 -25.36 -9.31 -23.46
N TYR A 248 -25.97 -10.48 -23.33
CA TYR A 248 -27.31 -10.75 -23.96
C TYR A 248 -28.37 -9.81 -23.42
N TRP A 249 -28.46 -9.62 -22.12
CA TRP A 249 -29.39 -8.71 -21.48
C TRP A 249 -29.20 -7.26 -21.94
N LEU A 250 -27.96 -6.76 -22.00
CA LEU A 250 -27.64 -5.41 -22.47
C LEU A 250 -28.04 -5.14 -23.91
N ASN A 251 -28.13 -6.17 -24.74
CA ASN A 251 -28.47 -6.09 -26.16
C ASN A 251 -29.90 -6.53 -26.50
N TYR A 252 -30.70 -6.83 -25.48
CA TYR A 252 -32.07 -7.34 -25.71
C TYR A 252 -32.95 -6.29 -26.37
N ASP A 253 -32.79 -5.01 -25.98
CA ASP A 253 -33.50 -3.88 -26.57
C ASP A 253 -32.48 -2.82 -27.01
N GLU A 254 -32.32 -2.70 -28.34
CA GLU A 254 -31.34 -1.77 -28.94
C GLU A 254 -31.69 -0.31 -28.69
N GLN A 255 -32.99 0.06 -28.60
CA GLN A 255 -33.43 1.43 -28.36
C GLN A 255 -33.11 1.84 -26.91
N GLN A 256 -33.31 0.96 -25.96
CA GLN A 256 -32.98 1.21 -24.57
C GLN A 256 -31.46 1.24 -24.37
N LYS A 257 -30.68 0.35 -25.02
CA LYS A 257 -29.22 0.37 -24.95
C LYS A 257 -28.65 1.72 -25.37
N ARG A 258 -29.20 2.36 -26.40
CA ARG A 258 -28.74 3.69 -26.86
C ARG A 258 -29.00 4.82 -25.86
N LYS A 259 -29.82 4.58 -24.82
CA LYS A 259 -30.09 5.52 -23.72
C LYS A 259 -29.23 5.21 -22.46
N MET A 260 -28.58 4.05 -22.41
CA MET A 260 -27.79 3.65 -21.25
C MET A 260 -26.48 4.46 -21.17
N LYS A 261 -26.31 5.19 -20.08
CA LYS A 261 -25.07 5.83 -19.65
C LYS A 261 -24.44 4.91 -18.59
N VAL A 262 -23.43 4.15 -19.01
CA VAL A 262 -22.87 3.04 -18.25
C VAL A 262 -21.60 3.45 -17.54
N LEU A 263 -21.52 3.17 -16.23
CA LEU A 263 -20.28 3.10 -15.46
C LEU A 263 -20.04 1.63 -15.07
N LEU A 264 -19.02 1.03 -15.68
CA LEU A 264 -18.56 -0.31 -15.38
C LEU A 264 -17.35 -0.22 -14.47
N ILE A 265 -17.49 -0.71 -13.25
CA ILE A 265 -16.43 -0.79 -12.22
C ILE A 265 -15.92 -2.23 -12.18
N ASP A 266 -14.65 -2.42 -12.43
CA ASP A 266 -13.98 -3.73 -12.40
C ASP A 266 -13.10 -3.84 -11.15
N ASP A 267 -13.66 -4.38 -10.07
CA ASP A 267 -12.94 -4.58 -8.80
C ASP A 267 -11.98 -5.77 -8.90
N GLU A 268 -10.81 -5.67 -8.29
CA GLU A 268 -9.73 -6.67 -8.42
C GLU A 268 -9.42 -6.96 -9.91
N SER A 269 -9.21 -5.90 -10.69
CA SER A 269 -9.07 -5.97 -12.15
C SER A 269 -7.81 -6.73 -12.62
N ASP A 270 -6.81 -6.89 -11.77
CA ASP A 270 -5.65 -7.74 -11.99
C ASP A 270 -5.97 -9.26 -11.97
N GLN A 271 -7.23 -9.62 -11.61
CA GLN A 271 -7.72 -10.99 -11.57
C GLN A 271 -8.73 -11.25 -12.67
N ALA A 272 -8.49 -12.28 -13.47
CA ALA A 272 -9.36 -12.78 -14.53
C ALA A 272 -9.71 -11.77 -15.65
N SER A 273 -9.62 -10.44 -15.40
CA SER A 273 -9.92 -9.42 -16.40
C SER A 273 -8.79 -9.25 -17.42
N LEU A 274 -7.55 -9.52 -17.02
CA LEU A 274 -6.39 -9.45 -17.91
C LEU A 274 -6.37 -10.58 -18.92
N ASN A 275 -5.85 -10.31 -20.11
CA ASN A 275 -5.59 -11.33 -21.09
C ASN A 275 -4.30 -12.10 -20.74
N THR A 276 -4.41 -13.37 -20.43
CA THR A 276 -3.27 -14.24 -20.06
C THR A 276 -2.96 -15.31 -21.11
N LYS A 277 -3.61 -15.27 -22.27
CA LYS A 277 -3.25 -16.16 -23.40
C LYS A 277 -2.00 -15.67 -24.11
N LYS A 278 -1.06 -16.57 -24.38
CA LYS A 278 0.14 -16.24 -25.16
C LYS A 278 -0.23 -15.95 -26.61
N ASN A 279 0.23 -14.86 -27.14
CA ASN A 279 0.23 -14.64 -28.59
C ASN A 279 1.31 -15.53 -29.23
N LYS A 280 0.96 -16.24 -30.27
CA LYS A 280 1.89 -17.13 -30.97
C LYS A 280 2.77 -16.42 -32.01
N ASP A 281 2.36 -15.26 -32.51
CA ASP A 281 3.09 -14.47 -33.49
C ASP A 281 2.80 -12.97 -33.30
N ASP A 282 3.79 -12.12 -33.61
CA ASP A 282 3.70 -10.65 -33.58
C ASP A 282 2.89 -10.04 -34.75
N SER A 283 2.21 -10.87 -35.55
CA SER A 283 1.38 -10.39 -36.66
C SER A 283 0.04 -9.88 -36.16
N ASP A 284 -0.53 -8.85 -36.83
CA ASP A 284 -1.83 -8.21 -36.59
C ASP A 284 -3.06 -9.14 -36.66
N ALA A 285 -2.85 -10.46 -36.67
CA ALA A 285 -3.91 -11.46 -36.53
C ALA A 285 -4.55 -11.36 -35.15
N GLU A 286 -5.87 -11.45 -35.09
CA GLU A 286 -6.72 -11.35 -33.90
C GLU A 286 -6.08 -12.05 -32.68
N ARG A 287 -5.66 -11.26 -31.69
CA ARG A 287 -5.07 -11.75 -30.45
C ARG A 287 -6.03 -12.71 -29.76
N GLU A 288 -5.59 -13.94 -29.52
CA GLU A 288 -6.37 -14.87 -28.70
C GLU A 288 -6.55 -14.32 -27.30
N ARG A 289 -7.80 -14.32 -26.80
CA ARG A 289 -8.15 -13.79 -25.48
C ARG A 289 -8.67 -14.88 -24.55
N THR A 290 -8.41 -14.71 -23.24
CA THR A 290 -9.09 -15.53 -22.22
C THR A 290 -10.59 -15.28 -22.29
N ALA A 291 -11.38 -16.31 -21.95
CA ALA A 291 -12.83 -16.23 -22.07
C ALA A 291 -13.44 -15.06 -21.28
N VAL A 292 -12.92 -14.78 -20.08
CA VAL A 292 -13.42 -13.68 -19.25
C VAL A 292 -13.04 -12.32 -19.83
N ASN A 293 -11.75 -12.12 -20.18
CA ASN A 293 -11.28 -10.89 -20.81
C ASN A 293 -12.10 -10.55 -22.07
N ARG A 294 -12.27 -11.54 -22.95
CA ARG A 294 -13.05 -11.38 -24.18
C ARG A 294 -14.48 -10.90 -23.90
N ARG A 295 -15.17 -11.49 -22.90
CA ARG A 295 -16.54 -11.08 -22.56
C ARG A 295 -16.61 -9.67 -21.97
N ILE A 296 -15.62 -9.28 -21.16
CA ILE A 296 -15.53 -7.90 -20.65
C ILE A 296 -15.32 -6.94 -21.83
N MET A 297 -14.38 -7.24 -22.73
CA MET A 297 -14.13 -6.44 -23.94
C MET A 297 -15.37 -6.30 -24.81
N GLU A 298 -16.14 -7.37 -25.01
CA GLU A 298 -17.38 -7.33 -25.79
C GLU A 298 -18.46 -6.43 -25.15
N ILE A 299 -18.55 -6.42 -23.82
CA ILE A 299 -19.45 -5.52 -23.10
C ILE A 299 -18.97 -4.07 -23.27
N VAL A 300 -17.70 -3.80 -23.01
CA VAL A 300 -17.10 -2.45 -23.09
C VAL A 300 -17.19 -1.89 -24.52
N ASN A 301 -16.87 -2.70 -25.53
CA ASN A 301 -16.96 -2.31 -26.93
C ASN A 301 -18.41 -2.22 -27.49
N GLY A 302 -19.40 -2.61 -26.69
CA GLY A 302 -20.80 -2.58 -27.11
C GLY A 302 -21.18 -3.65 -28.13
N ASN A 303 -20.47 -4.79 -28.21
CA ASN A 303 -20.76 -5.86 -29.15
C ASN A 303 -22.22 -6.32 -29.03
N LYS A 304 -22.88 -6.63 -30.17
CA LYS A 304 -24.30 -7.02 -30.24
C LYS A 304 -24.56 -8.38 -29.60
N LYS A 305 -23.60 -9.31 -29.73
CA LYS A 305 -23.64 -10.63 -29.14
C LYS A 305 -22.24 -11.17 -28.92
N ALA A 306 -22.15 -12.22 -28.13
CA ALA A 306 -20.90 -12.94 -27.93
C ALA A 306 -20.26 -13.39 -29.26
N ASP A 307 -18.96 -13.20 -29.36
CA ASP A 307 -18.14 -13.57 -30.54
C ASP A 307 -18.56 -12.86 -31.84
N SER A 308 -19.20 -11.68 -31.75
CA SER A 308 -19.62 -10.85 -32.91
C SER A 308 -18.80 -9.57 -32.98
N LYS A 309 -18.48 -9.13 -34.20
CA LYS A 309 -17.88 -7.81 -34.48
C LYS A 309 -18.92 -6.69 -34.61
N GLU A 310 -20.21 -7.04 -34.77
CA GLU A 310 -21.28 -6.04 -34.86
C GLU A 310 -21.46 -5.35 -33.50
N LYS A 311 -21.52 -4.03 -33.53
CA LYS A 311 -21.62 -3.19 -32.32
C LYS A 311 -22.90 -2.39 -32.30
N ILE A 312 -23.51 -2.30 -31.11
CA ILE A 312 -24.59 -1.36 -30.81
C ILE A 312 -24.06 -0.44 -29.71
N PRO A 313 -23.86 0.86 -30.00
CA PRO A 313 -23.26 1.75 -29.01
C PRO A 313 -24.19 2.03 -27.85
N PHE A 314 -23.65 2.18 -26.68
CA PHE A 314 -24.28 2.81 -25.53
C PHE A 314 -24.40 4.33 -25.76
N LYS A 315 -25.22 5.05 -24.97
CA LYS A 315 -25.14 6.51 -24.91
C LYS A 315 -23.75 6.93 -24.40
N ALA A 316 -23.27 6.31 -23.31
CA ALA A 316 -21.92 6.45 -22.79
C ALA A 316 -21.44 5.11 -22.21
N MET A 317 -20.14 4.83 -22.31
CA MET A 317 -19.50 3.67 -21.71
C MET A 317 -18.18 4.08 -21.05
N ASN A 318 -18.06 3.82 -19.75
CA ASN A 318 -16.88 4.08 -18.99
C ASN A 318 -16.46 2.80 -18.25
N TYR A 319 -15.25 2.34 -18.47
CA TYR A 319 -14.64 1.19 -17.83
C TYR A 319 -13.58 1.67 -16.85
N ILE A 320 -13.80 1.45 -15.56
CA ILE A 320 -12.89 1.88 -14.50
C ILE A 320 -12.42 0.65 -13.72
N ALA A 321 -11.16 0.33 -13.88
CA ALA A 321 -10.47 -0.74 -13.19
C ALA A 321 -10.04 -0.30 -11.79
N TYR A 322 -10.23 -1.14 -10.78
CA TYR A 322 -9.76 -0.96 -9.41
C TYR A 322 -8.85 -2.10 -9.02
N THR A 323 -7.69 -1.79 -8.47
CA THR A 323 -6.76 -2.81 -7.94
C THR A 323 -5.85 -2.25 -6.84
N ALA A 324 -5.27 -3.15 -6.04
CA ALA A 324 -4.15 -2.84 -5.15
C ALA A 324 -2.80 -3.25 -5.73
N THR A 325 -2.80 -4.06 -6.80
CA THR A 325 -1.61 -4.66 -7.43
C THR A 325 -1.65 -4.42 -8.95
N PRO A 326 -1.33 -3.18 -9.38
CA PRO A 326 -1.57 -2.73 -10.76
C PRO A 326 -0.60 -3.29 -11.79
N TYR A 327 0.41 -4.06 -11.39
CA TYR A 327 1.51 -4.50 -12.28
C TYR A 327 1.00 -5.15 -13.56
N GLY A 328 0.03 -6.06 -13.45
CA GLY A 328 -0.57 -6.68 -14.62
C GLY A 328 -1.39 -5.70 -15.47
N ASN A 329 -2.07 -4.74 -14.86
CA ASN A 329 -2.90 -3.78 -15.59
C ASN A 329 -2.07 -2.82 -16.45
N VAL A 330 -0.86 -2.46 -16.00
CA VAL A 330 0.03 -1.52 -16.71
C VAL A 330 1.08 -2.20 -17.58
N LEU A 331 1.24 -3.53 -17.49
CA LEU A 331 2.28 -4.28 -18.21
C LEU A 331 1.73 -5.37 -19.17
N ASN A 332 0.41 -5.57 -19.26
CA ASN A 332 -0.18 -6.66 -20.02
C ASN A 332 -0.29 -6.35 -21.53
N GLU A 333 -1.11 -5.39 -21.89
CA GLU A 333 -1.41 -5.01 -23.27
C GLU A 333 -1.58 -3.49 -23.37
N ASN A 334 -1.16 -2.87 -24.47
CA ASN A 334 -1.55 -1.55 -24.88
C ASN A 334 -2.31 -1.64 -26.22
N GLY A 335 -3.19 -0.74 -26.47
CA GLY A 335 -3.88 -0.63 -27.75
C GLY A 335 -5.38 -0.42 -27.65
N LYS A 336 -6.00 -0.05 -28.77
CA LYS A 336 -7.42 0.33 -28.85
C LYS A 336 -8.38 -0.80 -28.47
N ASP A 337 -7.97 -2.04 -28.60
CA ASP A 337 -8.77 -3.23 -28.28
C ASP A 337 -8.21 -3.94 -27.04
N SER A 338 -7.88 -3.17 -25.99
CA SER A 338 -7.46 -3.72 -24.70
C SER A 338 -8.18 -3.04 -23.55
N LEU A 339 -8.09 -3.61 -22.34
CA LEU A 339 -8.57 -3.00 -21.10
C LEU A 339 -7.50 -2.10 -20.46
N TYR A 340 -6.48 -1.71 -21.20
CA TYR A 340 -5.44 -0.82 -20.74
C TYR A 340 -6.01 0.55 -20.34
N PRO A 341 -5.58 1.15 -19.23
CA PRO A 341 -6.09 2.44 -18.76
C PRO A 341 -5.52 3.60 -19.56
N SER A 342 -5.97 3.73 -20.81
CA SER A 342 -5.44 4.69 -21.79
C SER A 342 -5.72 6.15 -21.42
N GLU A 343 -6.83 6.42 -20.71
CA GLU A 343 -7.27 7.77 -20.42
C GLU A 343 -6.68 8.32 -19.14
N PHE A 344 -6.71 7.53 -18.07
CA PHE A 344 -6.13 8.00 -16.80
C PHE A 344 -5.73 6.86 -15.85
N ILE A 345 -4.78 7.17 -14.98
CA ILE A 345 -4.41 6.35 -13.81
C ILE A 345 -4.49 7.26 -12.58
N THR A 346 -5.23 6.84 -11.58
CA THR A 346 -5.41 7.57 -10.32
C THR A 346 -4.90 6.74 -9.15
N VAL A 347 -4.12 7.35 -8.25
CA VAL A 347 -3.67 6.75 -7.00
C VAL A 347 -4.48 7.34 -5.86
N LEU A 348 -5.18 6.48 -5.11
CA LEU A 348 -5.92 6.92 -3.92
C LEU A 348 -4.95 7.27 -2.79
N LYS A 349 -5.21 8.39 -2.13
CA LYS A 349 -4.41 8.84 -0.98
C LYS A 349 -4.52 7.82 0.15
N THR A 350 -3.38 7.47 0.72
CA THR A 350 -3.32 6.58 1.88
C THR A 350 -3.58 7.39 3.15
N PRO A 351 -4.63 7.07 3.93
CA PRO A 351 -4.87 7.76 5.19
C PRO A 351 -3.77 7.57 6.22
N ASP A 352 -3.49 8.57 7.03
CA ASP A 352 -2.43 8.56 8.05
C ASP A 352 -2.62 7.50 9.17
N THR A 353 -3.80 6.91 9.26
CA THR A 353 -4.12 5.83 10.22
C THR A 353 -4.04 4.43 9.61
N TYR A 354 -3.57 4.32 8.37
CA TYR A 354 -3.47 3.05 7.67
C TYR A 354 -2.17 2.33 8.02
N PHE A 355 -2.27 1.17 8.67
CA PHE A 355 -1.17 0.23 8.85
C PHE A 355 -0.82 -0.39 7.49
N GLY A 356 0.16 0.15 6.83
CA GLY A 356 0.58 -0.26 5.50
C GLY A 356 2.00 -0.81 5.46
N PRO A 357 2.49 -1.11 4.24
CA PRO A 357 3.85 -1.59 4.06
C PRO A 357 4.91 -0.67 4.69
N LYS A 358 4.79 0.64 4.50
CA LYS A 358 5.72 1.65 5.02
C LYS A 358 5.81 1.63 6.55
N GLN A 359 4.70 1.48 7.26
CA GLN A 359 4.68 1.47 8.72
C GLN A 359 5.22 0.17 9.31
N ILE A 360 4.95 -0.95 8.64
CA ILE A 360 5.31 -2.29 9.15
C ILE A 360 6.73 -2.66 8.76
N PHE A 361 7.15 -2.36 7.52
CA PHE A 361 8.46 -2.76 6.99
C PHE A 361 9.45 -1.60 6.88
N GLY A 362 9.01 -0.36 7.10
CA GLY A 362 9.84 0.82 6.97
C GLY A 362 9.91 1.38 5.55
N ASP A 363 10.58 2.51 5.42
CA ASP A 363 10.90 3.13 4.14
C ASP A 363 12.42 3.21 4.00
N PHE A 364 12.99 2.13 3.50
CA PHE A 364 14.44 2.01 3.31
C PHE A 364 14.95 2.79 2.09
N MET A 365 14.07 3.21 1.19
CA MET A 365 14.45 3.99 0.00
C MET A 365 14.76 5.43 0.36
N THR A 366 13.90 6.06 1.16
CA THR A 366 14.05 7.47 1.56
C THR A 366 14.59 7.64 2.98
N GLY A 367 14.63 6.57 3.77
CA GLY A 367 15.02 6.62 5.18
C GLY A 367 14.05 7.42 6.06
N THR A 368 12.85 7.70 5.58
CA THR A 368 11.89 8.57 6.26
C THR A 368 11.06 7.89 7.35
N ALA A 369 11.05 6.56 7.41
CA ALA A 369 10.30 5.81 8.41
C ALA A 369 11.02 4.55 8.87
N ASP A 370 11.19 4.42 10.17
CA ASP A 370 11.60 3.18 10.81
C ASP A 370 10.40 2.23 10.92
N PRO A 371 10.58 0.90 10.76
CA PRO A 371 9.49 -0.05 10.89
C PRO A 371 8.97 -0.14 12.33
N LEU A 372 7.67 -0.34 12.48
CA LEU A 372 7.09 -0.69 13.76
C LEU A 372 7.59 -2.07 14.21
N PRO A 373 7.95 -2.30 15.49
CA PRO A 373 8.46 -3.58 15.98
C PRO A 373 7.35 -4.62 16.19
N VAL A 374 6.51 -4.80 15.19
CA VAL A 374 5.36 -5.72 15.22
C VAL A 374 5.68 -7.10 14.65
N ILE A 375 6.84 -7.26 13.98
CA ILE A 375 7.25 -8.50 13.35
C ILE A 375 8.06 -9.35 14.34
N ASN A 376 7.72 -10.62 14.44
CA ASN A 376 8.46 -11.66 15.12
C ASN A 376 8.99 -12.64 14.10
N GLU A 377 10.28 -12.91 14.14
CA GLU A 377 10.90 -13.84 13.21
C GLU A 377 10.56 -15.28 13.59
N ILE A 378 10.17 -16.07 12.60
CA ILE A 378 10.09 -17.50 12.72
C ILE A 378 11.50 -18.02 12.46
N THR A 379 12.24 -18.28 13.54
CA THR A 379 13.53 -18.98 13.43
C THR A 379 13.20 -20.43 13.05
N ALA A 380 13.63 -20.83 11.83
CA ALA A 380 13.51 -22.22 11.46
C ALA A 380 14.32 -23.05 12.47
N PRO A 381 13.76 -24.07 13.13
CA PRO A 381 14.59 -25.07 13.77
C PRO A 381 15.49 -25.69 12.71
N LEU A 382 16.59 -26.30 13.12
CA LEU A 382 17.57 -27.01 12.24
C LEU A 382 16.92 -28.04 11.30
N HIS A 383 15.67 -28.41 11.55
CA HIS A 383 14.76 -29.11 10.64
C HIS A 383 13.64 -28.14 10.27
N ASP A 384 13.54 -27.82 8.98
CA ASP A 384 12.58 -26.90 8.42
C ASP A 384 11.16 -27.26 8.87
N ASP A 385 10.53 -26.43 9.72
CA ASP A 385 9.13 -26.62 10.17
C ASP A 385 8.15 -26.84 9.01
N ARG A 386 8.56 -26.46 7.79
CA ARG A 386 7.81 -26.69 6.58
C ARG A 386 7.81 -28.17 6.15
N ASP A 387 8.87 -28.90 6.43
CA ASP A 387 9.00 -30.30 6.01
C ASP A 387 8.22 -31.24 6.90
N SER A 388 8.06 -30.91 8.19
CA SER A 388 7.21 -31.71 9.12
C SER A 388 5.72 -31.68 8.76
N PHE A 389 5.25 -30.59 8.09
CA PHE A 389 3.87 -30.48 7.59
C PHE A 389 3.78 -30.67 6.06
N ALA A 390 4.90 -30.86 5.38
CA ALA A 390 5.00 -31.08 3.95
C ALA A 390 5.14 -32.53 3.56
N ASP A 391 5.47 -33.41 4.51
CA ASP A 391 5.61 -34.83 4.25
C ASP A 391 4.24 -35.46 4.02
N THR A 392 4.01 -35.96 2.80
CA THR A 392 2.77 -36.66 2.42
C THR A 392 2.48 -37.87 3.27
N SER A 393 3.51 -38.54 3.80
CA SER A 393 3.36 -39.67 4.71
C SER A 393 2.76 -39.24 6.08
N ILE A 394 3.09 -38.06 6.56
CA ILE A 394 2.53 -37.49 7.79
C ILE A 394 1.06 -37.09 7.56
N ILE A 395 0.73 -36.54 6.40
CA ILE A 395 -0.65 -36.17 6.05
C ILE A 395 -1.52 -37.42 5.94
N GLU A 396 -1.02 -38.49 5.33
CA GLU A 396 -1.73 -39.76 5.27
C GLU A 396 -1.87 -40.39 6.66
N GLN A 397 -0.87 -40.29 7.52
CA GLN A 397 -0.95 -40.73 8.93
C GLN A 397 -1.95 -39.90 9.72
N ILE A 398 -2.02 -38.58 9.49
CA ILE A 398 -3.01 -37.71 10.15
C ILE A 398 -4.42 -38.04 9.66
N LYS A 399 -4.62 -38.29 8.36
CA LYS A 399 -5.91 -38.73 7.81
C LYS A 399 -6.32 -40.09 8.37
N ALA A 400 -5.41 -41.05 8.38
CA ALA A 400 -5.66 -42.40 8.90
C ALA A 400 -5.92 -42.40 10.44
N ALA A 401 -5.21 -41.56 11.19
CA ALA A 401 -5.46 -41.39 12.62
C ALA A 401 -6.80 -40.70 12.90
N TRP A 402 -7.23 -39.80 12.00
CA TRP A 402 -8.55 -39.15 12.09
C TRP A 402 -9.69 -40.14 11.79
N GLU A 403 -9.49 -41.05 10.83
CA GLU A 403 -10.50 -42.03 10.41
C GLU A 403 -10.61 -43.25 11.38
N ASN A 404 -9.52 -43.60 12.08
CA ASN A 404 -9.45 -44.87 12.80
C ASN A 404 -9.15 -44.83 14.31
N ASP A 405 -8.59 -43.80 14.87
CA ASP A 405 -8.42 -43.54 16.33
C ASP A 405 -7.51 -42.30 16.56
N PRO A 406 -7.93 -41.35 17.41
CA PRO A 406 -7.16 -40.11 17.67
C PRO A 406 -5.90 -40.31 18.54
N LYS A 407 -5.44 -41.50 18.80
CA LYS A 407 -4.26 -41.81 19.63
C LYS A 407 -2.93 -41.81 18.87
N GLY A 408 -2.94 -41.60 17.54
CA GLY A 408 -1.72 -41.36 16.76
C GLY A 408 -1.09 -40.03 17.18
N LYS A 409 0.22 -40.02 17.45
CA LYS A 409 0.97 -38.80 17.81
C LYS A 409 1.07 -37.87 16.60
N LEU A 410 0.26 -36.81 16.57
CA LEU A 410 0.38 -35.75 15.56
C LEU A 410 1.72 -35.03 15.69
N PRO A 411 2.26 -34.48 14.59
CA PRO A 411 3.46 -33.66 14.68
C PRO A 411 3.24 -32.47 15.58
N GLU A 412 4.25 -32.15 16.37
CA GLU A 412 4.19 -31.01 17.28
C GLU A 412 4.21 -29.70 16.48
N ILE A 413 3.29 -28.79 16.80
CA ILE A 413 3.29 -27.47 16.15
C ILE A 413 4.50 -26.64 16.60
N PRO A 414 5.06 -25.78 15.73
CA PRO A 414 6.26 -25.00 16.04
C PRO A 414 6.09 -24.12 17.28
N GLN A 415 7.17 -23.95 18.05
CA GLN A 415 7.15 -23.10 19.24
C GLN A 415 6.73 -21.66 18.90
N SER A 416 7.16 -21.14 17.77
CA SER A 416 6.77 -19.82 17.25
C SER A 416 5.25 -19.71 17.02
N LEU A 417 4.58 -20.79 16.56
CA LEU A 417 3.12 -20.82 16.41
C LEU A 417 2.41 -20.90 17.78
N LYS A 418 2.97 -21.66 18.73
CA LYS A 418 2.46 -21.69 20.11
C LYS A 418 2.50 -20.29 20.74
N GLU A 419 3.60 -19.56 20.56
CA GLU A 419 3.74 -18.16 21.00
C GLU A 419 2.74 -17.23 20.32
N ALA A 420 2.51 -17.39 19.02
CA ALA A 420 1.55 -16.59 18.27
C ALA A 420 0.10 -16.82 18.77
N ILE A 421 -0.28 -18.07 19.06
CA ILE A 421 -1.59 -18.41 19.63
C ILE A 421 -1.74 -17.87 21.07
N ALA A 422 -0.67 -17.93 21.86
CA ALA A 422 -0.66 -17.36 23.20
C ALA A 422 -0.83 -15.82 23.18
N TRP A 423 -0.15 -15.13 22.26
CA TRP A 423 -0.37 -13.71 22.02
C TRP A 423 -1.79 -13.40 21.58
N PHE A 424 -2.34 -14.17 20.64
CA PHE A 424 -3.71 -14.02 20.18
C PHE A 424 -4.72 -14.13 21.33
N ALA A 425 -4.55 -15.13 22.23
CA ALA A 425 -5.41 -15.28 23.39
C ALA A 425 -5.29 -14.09 24.36
N ALA A 426 -4.06 -13.58 24.60
CA ALA A 426 -3.84 -12.41 25.45
C ALA A 426 -4.42 -11.12 24.83
N ALA A 427 -4.26 -10.92 23.52
CA ALA A 427 -4.84 -9.79 22.81
C ALA A 427 -6.38 -9.83 22.80
N THR A 428 -6.96 -11.04 22.66
CA THR A 428 -8.41 -11.25 22.80
C THR A 428 -8.88 -10.90 24.22
N ALA A 429 -8.17 -11.36 25.24
CA ALA A 429 -8.48 -11.05 26.63
C ALA A 429 -8.42 -9.55 26.93
N ALA A 430 -7.43 -8.83 26.37
CA ALA A 430 -7.34 -7.38 26.48
C ALA A 430 -8.55 -6.68 25.84
N ARG A 431 -8.99 -7.13 24.65
CA ARG A 431 -10.18 -6.57 24.01
C ARG A 431 -11.48 -6.91 24.75
N ARG A 432 -11.58 -8.08 25.40
CA ARG A 432 -12.70 -8.42 26.30
C ARG A 432 -12.74 -7.51 27.52
N LEU A 433 -11.59 -7.26 28.13
CA LEU A 433 -11.48 -6.30 29.24
C LEU A 433 -11.95 -4.90 28.82
N TRP A 434 -11.66 -4.50 27.59
CA TRP A 434 -12.13 -3.24 27.01
C TRP A 434 -13.59 -3.27 26.54
N GLN A 435 -14.30 -4.37 26.68
CA GLN A 435 -15.70 -4.55 26.25
C GLN A 435 -15.90 -4.26 24.74
N ASP A 436 -14.89 -4.58 23.94
CA ASP A 436 -14.96 -4.39 22.49
C ASP A 436 -15.86 -5.47 21.87
N LYS A 437 -16.94 -5.04 21.22
CA LYS A 437 -17.92 -5.95 20.58
C LYS A 437 -17.46 -6.53 19.24
N ARG A 438 -16.39 -5.98 18.67
CA ARG A 438 -15.90 -6.41 17.35
C ARG A 438 -15.15 -7.74 17.45
N PRO A 439 -15.22 -8.60 16.42
CA PRO A 439 -14.45 -9.83 16.36
C PRO A 439 -12.95 -9.63 16.56
N VAL A 440 -12.27 -10.65 17.00
CA VAL A 440 -10.80 -10.73 17.09
C VAL A 440 -10.34 -11.91 16.27
N SER A 441 -9.42 -11.66 15.33
CA SER A 441 -8.97 -12.71 14.42
C SER A 441 -7.47 -12.95 14.51
N MET A 442 -7.09 -14.22 14.32
CA MET A 442 -5.73 -14.66 14.03
C MET A 442 -5.72 -15.37 12.68
N LEU A 443 -4.72 -15.07 11.85
CA LEU A 443 -4.50 -15.73 10.57
C LEU A 443 -3.29 -16.65 10.64
N VAL A 444 -3.46 -17.90 10.23
CA VAL A 444 -2.36 -18.87 10.00
C VAL A 444 -2.29 -19.16 8.50
N HIS A 445 -1.22 -18.69 7.88
CA HIS A 445 -1.03 -18.79 6.43
C HIS A 445 0.28 -19.54 6.12
N HIS A 446 0.16 -20.85 5.95
CA HIS A 446 1.31 -21.76 5.85
C HIS A 446 1.54 -22.29 4.42
N ASN A 447 0.53 -22.86 3.76
CA ASN A 447 0.69 -23.55 2.49
C ASN A 447 -0.41 -23.19 1.47
N MET A 448 -0.26 -23.63 0.21
CA MET A 448 -1.28 -23.51 -0.84
C MET A 448 -2.27 -24.67 -0.86
N LYS A 449 -1.84 -25.85 -0.43
CA LYS A 449 -2.61 -27.09 -0.54
C LYS A 449 -3.64 -27.17 0.58
N THR A 450 -4.85 -27.55 0.23
CA THR A 450 -5.99 -27.62 1.15
C THR A 450 -5.80 -28.63 2.28
N ASP A 451 -5.18 -29.76 1.99
CA ASP A 451 -4.94 -30.82 2.96
C ASP A 451 -4.04 -30.36 4.13
N TYR A 452 -3.05 -29.51 3.81
CA TYR A 452 -2.18 -28.93 4.86
C TYR A 452 -2.92 -27.97 5.80
N HIS A 453 -3.95 -27.27 5.32
CA HIS A 453 -4.75 -26.40 6.18
C HIS A 453 -5.53 -27.22 7.22
N ILE A 454 -6.09 -28.34 6.80
CA ILE A 454 -6.83 -29.24 7.68
C ILE A 454 -5.88 -29.86 8.70
N SER A 455 -4.75 -30.40 8.27
CA SER A 455 -3.74 -31.00 9.14
C SER A 455 -3.21 -29.99 10.18
N MET A 456 -2.93 -28.76 9.75
CA MET A 456 -2.51 -27.69 10.66
C MET A 456 -3.60 -27.34 11.68
N ALA A 457 -4.85 -27.25 11.26
CA ALA A 457 -5.96 -26.97 12.17
C ALA A 457 -6.16 -28.07 13.20
N ILE A 458 -6.04 -29.36 12.81
CA ILE A 458 -6.10 -30.51 13.70
C ILE A 458 -4.94 -30.47 14.71
N ALA A 459 -3.72 -30.24 14.27
CA ALA A 459 -2.54 -30.17 15.14
C ALA A 459 -2.65 -29.02 16.16
N ILE A 460 -3.11 -27.84 15.71
CA ILE A 460 -3.37 -26.69 16.60
C ILE A 460 -4.41 -27.05 17.66
N ARG A 461 -5.54 -27.64 17.26
CA ARG A 461 -6.62 -28.01 18.18
C ARG A 461 -6.16 -29.03 19.21
N GLN A 462 -5.45 -30.08 18.77
CA GLN A 462 -4.95 -31.13 19.66
C GLN A 462 -3.95 -30.54 20.66
N TRP A 463 -2.94 -29.81 20.22
CA TRP A 463 -2.00 -29.13 21.11
C TRP A 463 -2.73 -28.25 22.13
N TYR A 464 -3.70 -27.46 21.66
CA TYR A 464 -4.46 -26.58 22.55
C TYR A 464 -5.27 -27.35 23.57
N GLN A 465 -5.86 -28.50 23.24
CA GLN A 465 -6.62 -29.33 24.13
C GLN A 465 -5.74 -30.05 25.16
N GLU A 466 -4.61 -30.62 24.74
CA GLU A 466 -3.70 -31.38 25.59
C GLU A 466 -2.90 -30.49 26.57
N LEU A 467 -2.62 -29.24 26.22
CA LEU A 467 -1.85 -28.35 27.07
C LEU A 467 -2.64 -27.99 28.35
N PRO A 468 -2.11 -28.21 29.54
CA PRO A 468 -2.77 -27.83 30.80
C PRO A 468 -3.05 -26.32 30.86
N ALA A 469 -4.16 -25.93 31.52
CA ALA A 469 -4.54 -24.51 31.59
C ALA A 469 -3.48 -23.65 32.31
N ALA A 470 -2.80 -24.21 33.32
CA ALA A 470 -1.74 -23.50 34.03
C ALA A 470 -0.53 -23.19 33.10
N ASP A 471 -0.13 -24.17 32.27
CA ASP A 471 0.99 -24.03 31.34
C ASP A 471 0.64 -23.07 30.21
N PHE A 472 -0.60 -23.13 29.72
CA PHE A 472 -1.08 -22.14 28.71
C PHE A 472 -1.07 -20.71 29.24
N ILE A 473 -1.54 -20.49 30.48
CA ILE A 473 -1.54 -19.16 31.10
C ILE A 473 -0.12 -18.69 31.33
N LYS A 474 0.80 -19.57 31.74
CA LYS A 474 2.23 -19.24 31.85
C LYS A 474 2.81 -18.81 30.51
N LEU A 475 2.56 -19.57 29.44
CA LEU A 475 2.99 -19.23 28.11
C LEU A 475 2.43 -17.87 27.65
N CYS A 476 1.13 -17.62 27.89
CA CYS A 476 0.51 -16.33 27.59
C CYS A 476 1.18 -15.18 28.34
N ARG A 477 1.54 -15.38 29.63
CA ARG A 477 2.21 -14.38 30.43
C ARG A 477 3.60 -14.06 29.90
N ASP A 478 4.40 -15.08 29.61
CA ASP A 478 5.77 -14.91 29.13
C ASP A 478 5.78 -14.18 27.77
N VAL A 479 4.90 -14.59 26.86
CA VAL A 479 4.75 -13.96 25.56
C VAL A 479 4.21 -12.53 25.69
N TYR A 480 3.22 -12.30 26.55
CA TYR A 480 2.65 -10.97 26.76
C TYR A 480 3.68 -9.97 27.26
N ILE A 481 4.47 -10.36 28.27
CA ILE A 481 5.55 -9.51 28.79
C ILE A 481 6.56 -9.20 27.68
N LYS A 482 7.01 -10.22 26.95
CA LYS A 482 7.96 -10.07 25.82
C LYS A 482 7.43 -9.08 24.77
N GLN A 483 6.17 -9.23 24.34
CA GLN A 483 5.58 -8.45 23.27
C GLN A 483 5.23 -7.02 23.67
N THR A 484 4.80 -6.80 24.92
CA THR A 484 4.50 -5.45 25.44
C THR A 484 5.76 -4.64 25.70
N GLN A 485 6.88 -5.32 26.03
CA GLN A 485 8.19 -4.66 26.11
C GLN A 485 8.77 -4.30 24.74
N LYS A 486 8.45 -5.09 23.71
CA LYS A 486 8.94 -4.88 22.33
C LYS A 486 8.35 -3.63 21.69
N LEU A 487 7.09 -3.30 21.97
CA LEU A 487 6.42 -2.08 21.46
C LEU A 487 5.61 -1.47 22.59
N LYS A 488 6.01 -0.33 23.11
CA LYS A 488 5.26 0.45 24.09
C LYS A 488 4.44 1.52 23.38
N ARG A 489 3.44 2.08 24.05
CA ARG A 489 2.65 3.20 23.56
C ARG A 489 3.51 4.41 23.18
N THR A 490 4.50 4.73 24.00
CA THR A 490 5.46 5.82 23.73
C THR A 490 6.26 5.58 22.46
N ASP A 491 6.69 4.34 22.24
CA ASP A 491 7.48 3.95 21.08
C ASP A 491 6.64 4.03 19.79
N PHE A 492 5.38 3.60 19.86
CA PHE A 492 4.45 3.72 18.75
C PHE A 492 4.24 5.20 18.37
N GLN A 493 4.08 6.08 19.35
CA GLN A 493 3.91 7.52 19.10
C GLN A 493 5.17 8.17 18.55
N GLU A 494 6.36 7.70 18.96
CA GLU A 494 7.64 8.19 18.45
C GLU A 494 7.90 7.70 17.01
N LEU A 495 7.64 6.43 16.73
CA LEU A 495 7.86 5.83 15.41
C LEU A 495 6.83 6.28 14.38
N TRP A 496 5.64 6.62 14.84
CA TRP A 496 4.56 7.08 13.97
C TRP A 496 3.90 8.38 14.48
N PRO A 497 4.63 9.50 14.48
CA PRO A 497 4.17 10.77 15.07
C PRO A 497 2.98 11.39 14.31
N THR A 498 2.75 10.99 13.07
CA THR A 498 1.63 11.48 12.25
C THR A 498 0.34 10.70 12.49
N TYR A 499 0.37 9.57 13.23
CA TYR A 499 -0.81 8.78 13.50
C TYR A 499 -1.89 9.61 14.22
N GLY A 500 -3.02 9.80 13.55
CA GLY A 500 -4.15 10.54 14.11
C GLY A 500 -4.00 12.08 14.12
N ASN A 501 -2.80 12.65 13.86
CA ASN A 501 -2.58 14.09 13.95
C ASN A 501 -3.09 14.87 12.73
N LYS A 502 -3.04 14.25 11.53
CA LYS A 502 -3.50 14.91 10.29
C LYS A 502 -4.95 14.56 9.93
N SER A 503 -5.52 13.55 10.56
CA SER A 503 -6.84 13.04 10.20
C SER A 503 -8.00 13.69 10.94
N GLY A 504 -7.74 14.70 11.81
CA GLY A 504 -8.77 15.27 12.69
C GLY A 504 -9.40 14.23 13.63
N ILE A 505 -8.83 13.03 13.71
CA ILE A 505 -9.23 12.02 14.67
C ILE A 505 -8.66 12.44 16.01
N THR A 506 -9.39 13.27 16.71
CA THR A 506 -9.32 13.29 18.16
C THR A 506 -9.77 11.90 18.57
N LEU A 507 -8.80 11.01 18.85
CA LEU A 507 -9.12 9.76 19.53
C LEU A 507 -9.68 10.19 20.87
N PRO A 508 -10.98 10.04 21.17
CA PRO A 508 -11.55 10.54 22.43
C PRO A 508 -10.78 9.99 23.64
N ASP A 509 -10.13 8.82 23.47
CA ASP A 509 -9.38 8.10 24.50
C ASP A 509 -7.89 7.92 24.18
N GLY A 510 -7.37 8.51 23.07
CA GLY A 510 -6.00 8.27 22.62
C GLY A 510 -5.76 6.80 22.21
N ILE A 511 -4.48 6.45 22.00
CA ILE A 511 -4.06 5.05 21.78
C ILE A 511 -4.13 4.33 23.13
N ARG A 512 -4.92 3.25 23.22
CA ARG A 512 -5.06 2.47 24.44
C ARG A 512 -3.75 1.78 24.78
N ASP A 513 -3.35 1.88 26.06
CA ASP A 513 -2.18 1.17 26.56
C ASP A 513 -2.53 -0.30 26.88
N TYR A 514 -1.52 -1.12 27.02
CA TYR A 514 -1.70 -2.50 27.43
C TYR A 514 -2.24 -2.60 28.87
N PRO A 515 -3.27 -3.42 29.12
CA PRO A 515 -3.67 -3.72 30.49
C PRO A 515 -2.57 -4.52 31.20
N LYS A 516 -2.60 -4.54 32.53
CA LYS A 516 -1.72 -5.40 33.30
C LYS A 516 -2.11 -6.87 33.09
N PHE A 517 -1.13 -7.79 33.10
CA PHE A 517 -1.42 -9.19 32.84
C PHE A 517 -2.44 -9.79 33.81
N ASN A 518 -2.39 -9.44 35.08
CA ASN A 518 -3.35 -9.92 36.11
C ASN A 518 -4.81 -9.46 35.83
N GLU A 519 -5.00 -8.37 35.10
CA GLU A 519 -6.34 -7.89 34.70
C GLU A 519 -6.93 -8.74 33.57
N ILE A 520 -6.07 -9.25 32.66
CA ILE A 520 -6.50 -10.07 31.53
C ILE A 520 -6.44 -11.58 31.80
N GLU A 521 -5.72 -12.03 32.83
CA GLU A 521 -5.57 -13.45 33.18
C GLU A 521 -6.92 -14.16 33.36
N PRO A 522 -7.94 -13.60 34.06
CA PRO A 522 -9.25 -14.24 34.20
C PRO A 522 -9.91 -14.53 32.84
N PHE A 523 -9.78 -13.60 31.88
CA PHE A 523 -10.32 -13.78 30.53
C PHE A 523 -9.54 -14.85 29.75
N ILE A 524 -8.20 -14.91 29.89
CA ILE A 524 -7.37 -15.96 29.26
C ILE A 524 -7.79 -17.33 29.83
N ARG A 525 -7.99 -17.44 31.14
CA ARG A 525 -8.45 -18.65 31.79
C ARG A 525 -9.81 -19.09 31.28
N HIS A 526 -10.73 -18.14 31.13
CA HIS A 526 -12.06 -18.40 30.57
C HIS A 526 -11.99 -18.88 29.12
N ILE A 527 -11.19 -18.21 28.27
CA ILE A 527 -10.95 -18.60 26.86
C ILE A 527 -10.42 -20.04 26.78
N LYS A 528 -9.45 -20.40 27.64
CA LYS A 528 -8.87 -21.73 27.65
C LYS A 528 -9.89 -22.79 28.14
N GLN A 529 -10.68 -22.49 29.16
CA GLN A 529 -11.73 -23.40 29.70
C GLN A 529 -12.87 -23.61 28.69
N SER A 530 -13.24 -22.56 27.94
CA SER A 530 -14.27 -22.65 26.90
C SER A 530 -13.80 -23.44 25.67
N GLY A 531 -12.49 -23.66 25.53
CA GLY A 531 -11.88 -24.54 24.53
C GLY A 531 -11.72 -23.90 23.14
N MET A 532 -11.35 -24.76 22.19
CA MET A 532 -11.20 -24.42 20.78
C MET A 532 -12.03 -25.37 19.93
N LYS A 533 -13.04 -24.86 19.21
CA LYS A 533 -13.98 -25.64 18.40
C LYS A 533 -14.36 -24.89 17.12
N HIS A 534 -14.94 -25.59 16.15
CA HIS A 534 -15.57 -24.97 15.00
C HIS A 534 -16.85 -24.21 15.39
N ILE A 535 -17.31 -23.32 14.51
CA ILE A 535 -18.62 -22.67 14.65
C ILE A 535 -19.68 -23.76 14.51
N THR A 536 -20.63 -23.83 15.43
CA THR A 536 -21.70 -24.83 15.41
C THR A 536 -22.91 -24.28 14.68
N ILE A 537 -23.59 -25.13 13.89
CA ILE A 537 -24.85 -24.83 13.23
C ILE A 537 -25.96 -25.34 14.13
N LYS A 538 -26.99 -24.52 14.42
CA LYS A 538 -28.15 -25.00 15.19
C LYS A 538 -28.91 -26.07 14.41
N PRO A 539 -29.66 -26.97 15.09
CA PRO A 539 -30.38 -28.06 14.43
C PRO A 539 -31.42 -27.63 13.39
N ASP A 540 -31.89 -26.39 13.47
CA ASP A 540 -32.78 -25.77 12.47
C ASP A 540 -32.07 -25.40 11.15
N GLY A 541 -30.72 -25.47 11.13
CA GLY A 541 -29.91 -25.21 9.94
C GLY A 541 -29.73 -23.74 9.55
N GLU A 542 -30.37 -22.80 10.23
CA GLU A 542 -30.37 -21.39 9.87
C GLU A 542 -29.51 -20.49 10.74
N GLU A 543 -29.30 -20.84 12.00
CA GLU A 543 -28.56 -20.00 12.95
C GLU A 543 -27.19 -20.56 13.32
N MET A 544 -26.18 -19.70 13.37
CA MET A 544 -24.84 -20.03 13.86
C MET A 544 -24.80 -19.90 15.38
N GLN A 545 -24.13 -20.85 16.03
CA GLN A 545 -23.88 -20.80 17.46
C GLN A 545 -22.41 -20.53 17.74
N TYR A 546 -22.15 -19.44 18.42
CA TYR A 546 -20.81 -19.01 18.81
C TYR A 546 -20.55 -19.33 20.28
N MET A 547 -19.29 -19.58 20.61
CA MET A 547 -18.82 -19.91 21.95
C MET A 547 -17.90 -18.83 22.51
N ASP A 548 -17.63 -18.86 23.80
CA ASP A 548 -16.73 -17.93 24.48
C ASP A 548 -15.24 -18.28 24.31
N GLY A 549 -14.92 -19.43 23.74
CA GLY A 549 -13.56 -19.87 23.45
C GLY A 549 -13.02 -19.33 22.14
N ILE A 550 -12.20 -20.12 21.47
CA ILE A 550 -11.63 -19.80 20.15
C ILE A 550 -12.36 -20.60 19.08
N HIS A 551 -12.93 -19.91 18.09
CA HIS A 551 -13.50 -20.55 16.91
C HIS A 551 -12.37 -20.90 15.95
N LEU A 552 -12.16 -22.18 15.68
CA LEU A 552 -11.19 -22.67 14.71
C LEU A 552 -11.86 -22.76 13.35
N CYS A 553 -11.37 -21.96 12.40
CA CYS A 553 -11.91 -21.90 11.04
C CYS A 553 -10.88 -22.39 10.03
N VAL A 554 -11.34 -23.16 9.03
CA VAL A 554 -10.53 -23.55 7.88
C VAL A 554 -11.17 -22.96 6.63
N ASP A 555 -10.50 -22.01 6.00
CA ASP A 555 -11.01 -21.35 4.78
C ASP A 555 -10.16 -21.75 3.58
N ASN A 556 -10.69 -22.66 2.79
CA ASN A 556 -10.07 -23.18 1.58
C ASN A 556 -11.10 -23.34 0.43
N SER A 557 -10.63 -23.68 -0.78
CA SER A 557 -11.47 -23.77 -1.97
C SER A 557 -12.23 -25.10 -2.09
N SER A 558 -11.86 -26.14 -1.35
CA SER A 558 -12.41 -27.48 -1.54
C SER A 558 -13.85 -27.61 -1.11
N GLY A 559 -14.31 -26.75 -0.17
CA GLY A 559 -15.71 -26.86 0.33
C GLY A 559 -16.04 -28.17 1.03
N GLU A 560 -15.06 -29.08 1.14
CA GLU A 560 -15.26 -30.38 1.75
C GLU A 560 -15.44 -30.24 3.24
N THR A 561 -16.55 -30.80 3.72
CA THR A 561 -16.78 -31.09 5.11
C THR A 561 -15.87 -32.25 5.50
N VAL A 562 -15.04 -32.07 6.49
CA VAL A 562 -14.14 -33.11 7.01
C VAL A 562 -14.91 -33.91 8.07
N GLY A 563 -15.20 -35.17 7.80
CA GLY A 563 -15.73 -36.14 8.75
C GLY A 563 -16.91 -35.64 9.60
N ASP A 564 -16.90 -35.89 10.94
CA ASP A 564 -17.94 -35.48 11.93
C ASP A 564 -18.34 -33.98 11.93
N LEU A 565 -17.92 -33.21 10.98
CA LEU A 565 -18.20 -31.77 10.80
C LEU A 565 -19.54 -31.47 10.09
N ALA A 566 -20.38 -32.45 9.87
CA ALA A 566 -21.70 -32.23 9.27
C ALA A 566 -22.57 -31.21 10.05
N GLU A 567 -22.32 -31.05 11.35
CA GLU A 567 -22.99 -30.10 12.23
C GLU A 567 -22.14 -28.84 12.52
N ALA A 568 -20.95 -28.69 11.90
CA ALA A 568 -20.05 -27.59 12.18
C ALA A 568 -19.67 -26.83 10.91
N GLN A 569 -19.75 -25.51 10.98
CA GLN A 569 -19.28 -24.63 9.94
C GLN A 569 -17.76 -24.40 10.07
N ALA A 570 -16.98 -25.07 9.25
CA ALA A 570 -15.53 -24.91 9.25
C ALA A 570 -15.08 -23.55 8.68
N ARG A 571 -15.87 -22.93 7.77
CA ARG A 571 -15.55 -21.64 7.19
C ARG A 571 -15.79 -20.50 8.16
N LEU A 572 -15.02 -19.43 7.97
CA LEU A 572 -15.19 -18.20 8.73
C LEU A 572 -16.52 -17.52 8.41
N ILE A 573 -17.35 -17.38 9.43
CA ILE A 573 -18.57 -16.55 9.41
C ILE A 573 -18.54 -15.72 10.68
N TYR A 574 -18.55 -14.39 10.52
CA TYR A 574 -18.63 -13.51 11.68
C TYR A 574 -20.07 -13.35 12.16
N PRO A 575 -20.27 -13.16 13.49
CA PRO A 575 -21.61 -12.95 14.04
C PRO A 575 -22.21 -11.65 13.53
N LYS A 576 -23.51 -11.68 13.31
CA LYS A 576 -24.32 -10.50 13.03
C LYS A 576 -24.51 -9.67 14.31
N LYS A 577 -24.88 -8.40 14.16
CA LYS A 577 -25.15 -7.52 15.33
C LYS A 577 -26.29 -8.02 16.21
N THR A 578 -27.17 -8.85 15.67
CA THR A 578 -28.33 -9.45 16.34
C THR A 578 -27.98 -10.72 17.10
N ASP A 579 -26.82 -11.32 16.84
CA ASP A 579 -26.42 -12.58 17.45
C ASP A 579 -25.97 -12.32 18.90
N ASN A 580 -26.37 -13.22 19.79
CA ASN A 580 -25.94 -13.16 21.18
C ASN A 580 -24.55 -13.80 21.32
N VAL A 581 -23.52 -12.95 21.35
CA VAL A 581 -22.11 -13.37 21.44
C VAL A 581 -21.40 -12.62 22.54
N CYS A 582 -20.33 -13.22 23.09
CA CYS A 582 -19.44 -12.55 24.04
C CYS A 582 -18.73 -11.33 23.42
N ASP A 583 -18.18 -10.47 24.27
CA ASP A 583 -17.27 -9.42 23.81
C ASP A 583 -16.05 -10.02 23.13
N ALA A 584 -15.58 -9.39 22.08
CA ALA A 584 -14.42 -9.80 21.31
C ALA A 584 -14.42 -11.33 21.00
N PRO A 585 -15.42 -11.84 20.25
CA PRO A 585 -15.45 -13.25 19.87
C PRO A 585 -14.20 -13.57 19.03
N ALA A 586 -13.55 -14.69 19.37
CA ALA A 586 -12.22 -15.03 18.88
C ALA A 586 -12.27 -16.04 17.74
N PHE A 587 -11.54 -15.73 16.62
CA PHE A 587 -11.47 -16.59 15.44
C PHE A 587 -10.01 -16.86 15.05
N LEU A 588 -9.60 -18.12 15.07
CA LEU A 588 -8.32 -18.57 14.52
C LEU A 588 -8.60 -19.18 13.15
N VAL A 589 -8.05 -18.59 12.11
CA VAL A 589 -8.34 -18.92 10.72
C VAL A 589 -7.10 -19.51 10.05
N VAL A 590 -7.21 -20.76 9.64
CA VAL A 590 -6.17 -21.45 8.86
C VAL A 590 -6.60 -21.48 7.41
N GLY A 591 -5.75 -21.05 6.51
CA GLY A 591 -6.12 -21.10 5.09
C GLY A 591 -5.04 -20.66 4.10
N GLY A 592 -5.41 -20.75 2.82
CA GLY A 592 -4.53 -20.51 1.69
C GLY A 592 -4.99 -19.36 0.78
N ASN A 593 -5.04 -19.64 -0.51
CA ASN A 593 -5.35 -18.64 -1.55
C ASN A 593 -6.74 -18.00 -1.45
N THR A 594 -7.72 -18.65 -0.84
CA THR A 594 -9.06 -18.07 -0.60
C THR A 594 -8.97 -16.87 0.34
N LEU A 595 -8.09 -16.95 1.35
CA LEU A 595 -7.85 -15.86 2.30
C LEU A 595 -7.07 -14.70 1.68
N SER A 596 -6.27 -14.95 0.64
CA SER A 596 -5.53 -13.88 -0.06
C SER A 596 -6.46 -12.99 -0.91
N ARG A 597 -7.70 -13.43 -1.21
CA ARG A 597 -8.56 -12.78 -2.19
C ARG A 597 -9.95 -12.50 -1.62
N GLY A 598 -10.20 -11.25 -1.28
CA GLY A 598 -11.52 -10.72 -1.02
C GLY A 598 -12.13 -10.94 0.35
N LEU A 599 -11.65 -11.87 1.18
CA LEU A 599 -12.14 -12.04 2.54
C LEU A 599 -11.56 -10.95 3.46
N THR A 600 -12.43 -10.19 4.10
CA THR A 600 -12.00 -9.23 5.13
C THR A 600 -11.87 -9.98 6.47
N LEU A 601 -10.70 -9.88 7.08
CA LEU A 601 -10.47 -10.41 8.44
C LEU A 601 -10.69 -9.29 9.46
N ASP A 602 -11.86 -9.28 10.07
CA ASP A 602 -12.21 -8.28 11.06
C ASP A 602 -11.39 -8.47 12.35
N GLY A 603 -10.86 -7.37 12.88
CA GLY A 603 -10.13 -7.38 14.13
C GLY A 603 -8.85 -8.22 14.14
N LEU A 604 -8.15 -8.33 13.00
CA LEU A 604 -6.92 -9.10 12.91
C LEU A 604 -5.83 -8.53 13.83
N VAL A 605 -5.46 -9.28 14.87
CA VAL A 605 -4.43 -8.90 15.85
C VAL A 605 -3.19 -9.80 15.78
N CYS A 606 -3.29 -10.94 15.13
CA CYS A 606 -2.18 -11.89 15.04
C CYS A 606 -2.15 -12.53 13.65
N THR A 607 -0.96 -12.60 13.07
CA THR A 607 -0.73 -13.34 11.82
C THR A 607 0.50 -14.22 11.96
N TYR A 608 0.38 -15.47 11.57
CA TYR A 608 1.48 -16.40 11.40
C TYR A 608 1.65 -16.70 9.92
N PHE A 609 2.73 -16.20 9.33
CA PHE A 609 2.99 -16.27 7.89
C PHE A 609 4.31 -17.01 7.62
N SER A 610 4.22 -18.27 7.25
CA SER A 610 5.39 -19.11 6.92
C SER A 610 5.43 -19.55 5.45
N ARG A 611 4.58 -18.96 4.61
CA ARG A 611 4.46 -19.31 3.21
C ARG A 611 5.53 -18.66 2.34
N ASN A 612 6.12 -19.42 1.42
CA ASN A 612 6.95 -18.89 0.36
C ASN A 612 6.09 -18.43 -0.83
N VAL A 613 6.33 -17.20 -1.28
CA VAL A 613 5.65 -16.59 -2.43
C VAL A 613 6.70 -15.94 -3.31
N SER A 614 6.63 -16.19 -4.60
CA SER A 614 7.59 -15.69 -5.60
C SER A 614 7.06 -14.53 -6.43
N GLN A 615 5.80 -14.11 -6.24
CA GLN A 615 5.15 -13.07 -7.03
C GLN A 615 4.71 -11.92 -6.13
N ALA A 616 5.08 -10.69 -6.51
CA ALA A 616 4.79 -9.47 -5.75
C ALA A 616 3.28 -9.19 -5.63
N ASP A 617 2.51 -9.34 -6.72
CA ASP A 617 1.05 -9.14 -6.71
C ASP A 617 0.36 -10.12 -5.73
N THR A 618 0.78 -11.37 -5.75
CA THR A 618 0.22 -12.41 -4.87
C THR A 618 0.60 -12.16 -3.41
N LEU A 619 1.86 -11.80 -3.15
CA LEU A 619 2.35 -11.52 -1.81
C LEU A 619 1.63 -10.31 -1.19
N MET A 620 1.46 -9.22 -1.96
CA MET A 620 0.72 -8.03 -1.51
C MET A 620 -0.72 -8.35 -1.15
N GLN A 621 -1.41 -9.17 -1.93
CA GLN A 621 -2.79 -9.59 -1.67
C GLN A 621 -2.93 -10.47 -0.41
N MET A 622 -1.87 -11.17 -0.02
CA MET A 622 -1.85 -11.99 1.21
C MET A 622 -1.66 -11.16 2.47
N ALA A 623 -1.19 -9.93 2.36
CA ALA A 623 -0.93 -9.04 3.50
C ALA A 623 -2.23 -8.50 4.14
N ARG A 624 -3.05 -9.41 4.68
CA ARG A 624 -4.33 -9.08 5.34
C ARG A 624 -4.16 -8.32 6.65
N TRP A 625 -2.95 -8.25 7.17
CA TRP A 625 -2.59 -7.41 8.31
C TRP A 625 -2.47 -5.92 7.99
N PHE A 626 -2.47 -5.53 6.71
CA PHE A 626 -2.65 -4.13 6.33
C PHE A 626 -4.08 -3.65 6.65
N GLY A 627 -4.26 -2.34 6.83
CA GLY A 627 -5.58 -1.76 7.10
C GLY A 627 -5.63 -0.94 8.38
N TYR A 628 -6.82 -0.77 8.94
CA TYR A 628 -7.07 0.10 10.09
C TYR A 628 -7.18 -0.69 11.38
N ARG A 629 -6.60 -0.17 12.49
CA ARG A 629 -6.51 -0.86 13.78
C ARG A 629 -7.03 0.00 14.94
N ARG A 630 -8.00 0.87 14.66
CA ARG A 630 -8.53 1.84 15.62
C ARG A 630 -9.03 1.20 16.92
N GLY A 631 -8.46 1.64 18.06
CA GLY A 631 -8.77 1.19 19.40
C GLY A 631 -8.03 -0.07 19.85
N TYR A 632 -7.14 -0.62 18.99
CA TYR A 632 -6.26 -1.75 19.32
C TYR A 632 -4.92 -1.67 18.57
N GLU A 633 -4.43 -0.44 18.39
CA GLU A 633 -3.26 -0.11 17.57
C GLU A 633 -1.99 -0.83 18.03
N LEU A 634 -1.88 -1.08 19.33
CA LEU A 634 -0.71 -1.74 19.92
C LEU A 634 -0.77 -3.26 19.85
N LEU A 635 -1.92 -3.88 19.55
CA LEU A 635 -2.09 -5.34 19.60
C LEU A 635 -1.59 -6.10 18.35
N PRO A 636 -1.54 -5.55 17.12
CA PRO A 636 -1.11 -6.31 15.96
C PRO A 636 0.30 -6.88 16.11
N ARG A 637 0.46 -8.18 15.81
CA ARG A 637 1.76 -8.88 15.72
C ARG A 637 1.75 -9.82 14.54
N ILE A 638 2.92 -9.94 13.92
CA ILE A 638 3.12 -10.78 12.75
C ILE A 638 4.30 -11.70 13.05
N TRP A 639 4.10 -13.00 12.88
CA TRP A 639 5.18 -13.98 12.85
C TRP A 639 5.45 -14.32 11.40
N MET A 640 6.68 -14.13 10.93
CA MET A 640 7.07 -14.48 9.56
C MET A 640 8.52 -14.91 9.47
N THR A 641 8.86 -15.65 8.42
CA THR A 641 10.23 -16.05 8.14
C THR A 641 11.06 -14.85 7.67
N SER A 642 12.38 -14.87 7.88
CA SER A 642 13.30 -13.83 7.41
C SER A 642 13.18 -13.60 5.91
N ASN A 643 13.05 -14.68 5.12
CA ASN A 643 12.86 -14.57 3.67
C ASN A 643 11.55 -13.84 3.31
N ALA A 644 10.45 -14.15 4.00
CA ALA A 644 9.18 -13.43 3.80
C ALA A 644 9.32 -11.95 4.17
N MET A 645 10.04 -11.63 5.26
CA MET A 645 10.28 -10.25 5.66
C MET A 645 11.05 -9.47 4.59
N LEU A 646 12.13 -10.04 4.04
CA LEU A 646 12.88 -9.45 2.94
C LEU A 646 12.02 -9.21 1.69
N CYS A 647 11.19 -10.18 1.33
CA CYS A 647 10.25 -10.04 0.21
C CYS A 647 9.23 -8.91 0.44
N PHE A 648 8.74 -8.72 1.67
CA PHE A 648 7.81 -7.64 1.98
C PHE A 648 8.49 -6.26 2.07
N GLU A 649 9.74 -6.19 2.51
CA GLU A 649 10.54 -4.96 2.46
C GLU A 649 10.74 -4.51 0.99
N GLU A 650 11.11 -5.45 0.12
CA GLU A 650 11.25 -5.18 -1.32
C GLU A 650 9.90 -4.77 -1.95
N LEU A 651 8.83 -5.43 -1.55
CA LEU A 651 7.48 -5.12 -2.01
C LEU A 651 7.02 -3.73 -1.55
N ALA A 652 7.35 -3.32 -0.32
CA ALA A 652 7.06 -1.98 0.18
C ALA A 652 7.81 -0.91 -0.65
N ALA A 653 9.09 -1.15 -0.94
CA ALA A 653 9.88 -0.26 -1.80
C ALA A 653 9.31 -0.17 -3.23
N LEU A 654 8.90 -1.31 -3.79
CA LEU A 654 8.28 -1.36 -5.12
C LEU A 654 6.97 -0.57 -5.18
N ASP A 655 6.10 -0.70 -4.18
CA ASP A 655 4.82 0.03 -4.12
C ASP A 655 5.06 1.55 -4.01
N ILE A 656 6.01 1.99 -3.19
CA ILE A 656 6.39 3.40 -3.07
C ILE A 656 6.92 3.93 -4.42
N GLN A 657 7.87 3.20 -5.04
CA GLN A 657 8.47 3.61 -6.32
C GLN A 657 7.43 3.73 -7.43
N LEU A 658 6.51 2.76 -7.54
CA LEU A 658 5.48 2.82 -8.58
C LEU A 658 4.55 4.02 -8.38
N ARG A 659 4.18 4.34 -7.14
CA ARG A 659 3.33 5.51 -6.84
C ARG A 659 4.04 6.82 -7.15
N GLU A 660 5.32 6.93 -6.81
CA GLU A 660 6.14 8.09 -7.15
C GLU A 660 6.36 8.21 -8.66
N GLU A 661 6.59 7.10 -9.35
CA GLU A 661 6.73 7.07 -10.81
C GLU A 661 5.45 7.57 -11.49
N ILE A 662 4.28 7.06 -11.08
CA ILE A 662 3.00 7.52 -11.60
C ILE A 662 2.82 9.01 -11.29
N ALA A 663 3.06 9.43 -10.05
CA ALA A 663 2.90 10.82 -9.65
C ALA A 663 3.83 11.77 -10.41
N SER A 664 5.11 11.41 -10.62
CA SER A 664 6.08 12.25 -11.31
C SER A 664 5.86 12.30 -12.82
N ARG A 665 5.53 11.16 -13.44
CA ARG A 665 5.39 11.05 -14.91
C ARG A 665 4.19 11.80 -15.46
N TYR A 666 3.09 11.81 -14.72
CA TYR A 666 1.85 12.42 -15.17
C TYR A 666 1.51 13.73 -14.45
N TYR A 667 2.47 14.30 -13.71
CA TYR A 667 2.26 15.48 -12.86
C TYR A 667 1.80 16.72 -13.63
N ASP A 668 2.38 16.95 -14.80
CA ASP A 668 2.13 18.15 -15.62
C ASP A 668 1.05 17.94 -16.68
N ASN A 669 0.38 16.78 -16.69
CA ASN A 669 -0.64 16.40 -17.67
C ASN A 669 -0.19 16.49 -19.15
N THR A 670 1.11 16.54 -19.42
CA THR A 670 1.65 16.60 -20.79
C THR A 670 1.72 15.23 -21.45
N ILE A 671 1.67 14.16 -20.65
CA ILE A 671 1.80 12.77 -21.10
C ILE A 671 0.60 11.98 -20.56
N SER A 672 -0.14 11.30 -21.45
CA SER A 672 -1.19 10.37 -21.05
C SER A 672 -0.65 8.94 -20.87
N PRO A 673 -1.36 8.06 -20.13
CA PRO A 673 -1.02 6.65 -20.09
C PRO A 673 -1.03 5.97 -21.47
N ALA A 674 -1.79 6.49 -22.44
CA ALA A 674 -1.80 6.02 -23.82
C ALA A 674 -0.49 6.35 -24.54
N ASP A 675 0.13 7.49 -24.24
CA ASP A 675 1.37 7.93 -24.87
C ASP A 675 2.59 7.23 -24.28
N CYS A 676 2.59 7.01 -22.97
CA CYS A 676 3.69 6.38 -22.26
C CYS A 676 3.18 5.69 -20.99
N GLY A 677 3.20 4.37 -20.96
CA GLY A 677 2.84 3.59 -19.77
C GLY A 677 3.80 3.83 -18.60
N PRO A 678 3.34 3.65 -17.36
CA PRO A 678 4.22 3.75 -16.19
C PRO A 678 5.28 2.66 -16.21
N MET A 679 6.46 2.98 -15.72
CA MET A 679 7.53 2.03 -15.54
C MET A 679 7.42 1.35 -14.18
N VAL A 680 7.57 0.04 -14.15
CA VAL A 680 7.57 -0.77 -12.93
C VAL A 680 8.98 -1.29 -12.68
N ALA A 681 9.58 -0.94 -11.55
CA ALA A 681 10.92 -1.38 -11.22
C ALA A 681 11.02 -2.91 -11.14
N LYS A 682 12.16 -3.45 -11.59
CA LYS A 682 12.46 -4.88 -11.46
C LYS A 682 12.87 -5.17 -10.02
N THR A 683 12.38 -6.26 -9.46
CA THR A 683 12.77 -6.75 -8.14
C THR A 683 13.69 -7.95 -8.26
N MET A 684 14.56 -8.17 -7.27
CA MET A 684 15.52 -9.28 -7.27
C MET A 684 14.93 -10.56 -6.67
N LEU A 685 14.12 -10.42 -5.62
CA LEU A 685 13.57 -11.56 -4.88
C LEU A 685 12.21 -12.02 -5.41
N LEU A 686 11.47 -11.12 -6.07
CA LEU A 686 10.10 -11.37 -6.49
C LEU A 686 9.94 -11.17 -8.01
N ALA A 687 9.17 -12.01 -8.65
CA ALA A 687 8.59 -11.68 -9.94
C ALA A 687 7.44 -10.69 -9.72
N LEU A 688 7.33 -9.62 -10.51
CA LEU A 688 6.27 -8.61 -10.35
C LEU A 688 4.87 -9.24 -10.36
N THR A 689 4.64 -10.09 -11.34
CA THR A 689 3.41 -10.87 -11.51
C THR A 689 3.71 -12.07 -12.41
N ALA A 690 2.73 -12.90 -12.70
CA ALA A 690 2.90 -14.04 -13.61
C ALA A 690 3.28 -13.57 -15.04
N ARG A 691 4.21 -14.23 -15.68
CA ARG A 691 4.71 -13.89 -17.03
C ARG A 691 3.59 -13.69 -18.07
N ASN A 692 2.53 -14.47 -17.97
CA ASN A 692 1.38 -14.35 -18.87
C ASN A 692 0.51 -13.10 -18.61
N LYS A 693 0.73 -12.38 -17.52
CA LYS A 693 0.14 -11.08 -17.24
C LYS A 693 1.04 -9.89 -17.67
N MET A 694 2.25 -10.16 -18.15
CA MET A 694 3.24 -9.14 -18.58
C MET A 694 3.58 -9.31 -20.06
N GLN A 695 2.62 -9.71 -20.89
CA GLN A 695 2.90 -10.08 -22.30
C GLN A 695 3.33 -8.89 -23.15
N GLY A 696 2.88 -7.68 -22.81
CA GLY A 696 3.29 -6.45 -23.48
C GLY A 696 4.52 -5.78 -22.88
N ALA A 697 5.06 -6.32 -21.79
CA ALA A 697 6.20 -5.72 -21.11
C ALA A 697 7.51 -6.03 -21.82
N GLU A 698 8.29 -5.00 -22.08
CA GLU A 698 9.70 -5.13 -22.43
C GLU A 698 10.56 -4.78 -21.24
N GLU A 699 11.62 -5.57 -21.04
CA GLU A 699 12.68 -5.19 -20.11
C GLU A 699 13.47 -4.05 -20.76
N GLN A 700 13.31 -2.85 -20.24
CA GLN A 700 14.09 -1.69 -20.64
C GLN A 700 15.50 -1.86 -20.10
N VAL A 701 16.49 -1.82 -20.98
CA VAL A 701 17.90 -1.89 -20.62
C VAL A 701 18.26 -0.67 -19.76
N LEU A 702 18.93 -0.95 -18.69
CA LEU A 702 19.46 -0.06 -17.67
C LEU A 702 19.97 1.29 -18.18
N ASP A 703 19.25 2.33 -17.90
CA ASP A 703 19.85 3.60 -17.57
C ASP A 703 19.92 3.71 -16.04
N PHE A 704 21.12 3.72 -15.47
CA PHE A 704 21.34 3.98 -14.03
C PHE A 704 20.98 5.41 -13.63
N SER A 705 20.43 6.19 -14.53
CA SER A 705 20.09 7.59 -14.37
C SER A 705 19.21 7.84 -13.15
N GLY A 706 19.68 8.72 -12.26
CA GLY A 706 18.99 9.08 -11.04
C GLY A 706 18.91 7.97 -9.98
N GLN A 707 19.55 6.82 -10.17
CA GLN A 707 19.60 5.79 -9.14
C GLN A 707 20.46 6.23 -7.95
N HIS A 708 19.97 5.91 -6.76
CA HIS A 708 20.61 6.11 -5.49
C HIS A 708 20.71 4.75 -4.79
N LEU A 709 21.90 4.15 -4.83
CA LEU A 709 22.17 2.84 -4.25
C LEU A 709 23.01 3.03 -3.00
N GLN A 710 22.66 2.38 -1.89
CA GLN A 710 23.42 2.44 -0.65
C GLN A 710 23.50 1.08 0.03
N THR A 711 24.59 0.83 0.71
CA THR A 711 24.73 -0.31 1.59
C THR A 711 24.11 0.03 2.95
N PHE A 712 23.12 -0.73 3.38
CA PHE A 712 22.50 -0.57 4.69
C PHE A 712 22.40 -1.88 5.46
N ARG A 713 22.75 -2.99 4.80
CA ARG A 713 22.87 -4.33 5.39
C ARG A 713 24.31 -4.76 5.35
N PHE A 714 24.80 -5.26 6.47
CA PHE A 714 26.19 -5.63 6.67
C PHE A 714 26.26 -7.02 7.28
N SER A 715 27.28 -7.80 6.87
CA SER A 715 27.54 -9.11 7.46
C SER A 715 27.85 -9.01 8.95
N CYS A 716 27.36 -9.96 9.74
CA CYS A 716 27.80 -10.15 11.13
C CYS A 716 29.15 -10.88 11.21
N ASN A 717 29.66 -11.42 10.10
CA ASN A 717 30.95 -12.10 10.05
C ASN A 717 32.11 -11.10 10.13
N GLU A 718 32.95 -11.23 11.17
CA GLU A 718 34.05 -10.32 11.44
C GLU A 718 35.11 -10.32 10.32
N GLU A 719 35.40 -11.47 9.71
CA GLU A 719 36.37 -11.59 8.62
C GLU A 719 35.92 -10.81 7.38
N LYS A 720 34.63 -10.87 7.04
CA LYS A 720 34.06 -10.10 5.93
C LYS A 720 34.07 -8.60 6.20
N LEU A 721 33.76 -8.19 7.44
CA LEU A 721 33.81 -6.77 7.80
C LEU A 721 35.24 -6.24 7.73
N ARG A 722 36.22 -7.03 8.21
CA ARG A 722 37.65 -6.70 8.15
C ARG A 722 38.18 -6.65 6.71
N ALA A 723 37.73 -7.58 5.86
CA ALA A 723 38.06 -7.58 4.45
C ALA A 723 37.51 -6.34 3.73
N ALA A 724 36.28 -5.95 4.01
CA ALA A 724 35.65 -4.74 3.45
C ALA A 724 36.36 -3.46 3.92
N TYR A 725 36.75 -3.41 5.20
CA TYR A 725 37.53 -2.30 5.74
C TYR A 725 38.92 -2.18 5.06
N ASN A 726 39.66 -3.27 4.98
CA ASN A 726 41.00 -3.27 4.36
C ASN A 726 40.91 -2.89 2.87
N LEU A 727 39.91 -3.41 2.14
CA LEU A 727 39.69 -3.09 0.74
C LEU A 727 39.44 -1.59 0.52
N ALA A 728 38.63 -0.99 1.37
CA ALA A 728 38.34 0.45 1.28
C ALA A 728 39.53 1.30 1.70
N ASP A 729 40.32 0.83 2.69
CA ASP A 729 41.54 1.48 3.15
C ASP A 729 42.59 1.52 2.01
N GLU A 730 42.89 0.38 1.40
CA GLU A 730 43.76 0.28 0.23
C GLU A 730 43.24 1.10 -0.98
N PHE A 731 41.93 1.12 -1.22
CA PHE A 731 41.32 1.91 -2.30
C PHE A 731 41.62 3.40 -2.12
N ILE A 732 41.42 3.95 -0.90
CA ILE A 732 41.66 5.35 -0.60
C ILE A 732 43.16 5.68 -0.67
N GLU A 733 44.04 4.76 -0.21
CA GLU A 733 45.50 4.93 -0.34
C GLU A 733 45.92 4.98 -1.82
N LYS A 734 45.37 4.12 -2.66
CA LYS A 734 45.60 4.10 -4.12
C LYS A 734 45.07 5.34 -4.84
N LEU A 735 44.00 5.96 -4.36
CA LEU A 735 43.51 7.24 -4.87
C LEU A 735 44.53 8.37 -4.61
N GLY A 736 45.41 8.19 -3.63
CA GLY A 736 46.55 9.05 -3.33
C GLY A 736 46.19 10.39 -2.68
N ALA A 737 47.23 11.17 -2.38
CA ALA A 737 47.13 12.44 -1.67
C ALA A 737 46.50 13.60 -2.52
N LYS A 738 46.29 13.40 -3.80
CA LYS A 738 45.68 14.40 -4.71
C LYS A 738 44.16 14.49 -4.60
N SER A 739 43.66 14.69 -3.37
CA SER A 739 42.31 15.18 -3.22
C SER A 739 42.30 16.68 -3.48
N THR A 740 41.52 17.18 -4.43
CA THR A 740 41.49 18.61 -4.79
C THR A 740 40.59 19.44 -3.89
N ALA A 741 39.86 18.80 -2.95
CA ALA A 741 39.13 19.50 -1.92
C ALA A 741 39.55 19.02 -0.55
N GLU A 742 40.51 19.72 0.07
CA GLU A 742 40.79 19.56 1.48
C GLU A 742 39.60 20.01 2.33
N SER A 743 39.32 19.24 3.39
CA SER A 743 38.37 19.67 4.39
C SER A 743 38.89 20.98 5.02
N THR A 744 38.31 22.11 4.69
CA THR A 744 38.39 23.27 5.54
C THR A 744 37.76 22.93 6.91
N ALA A 745 38.11 23.67 7.96
CA ALA A 745 37.62 23.42 9.33
C ALA A 745 36.10 23.25 9.43
N ASP A 746 35.37 23.59 8.36
CA ASP A 746 33.92 23.52 8.22
C ASP A 746 33.37 22.34 7.40
N LYS A 747 34.22 21.56 6.71
CA LYS A 747 33.83 20.48 5.83
C LYS A 747 34.34 19.13 6.33
N ALA A 748 33.46 18.18 6.55
CA ALA A 748 33.78 16.84 7.06
C ALA A 748 33.86 15.81 5.93
N TYR A 749 34.50 16.13 4.80
CA TYR A 749 34.62 15.24 3.64
C TYR A 749 35.89 15.51 2.83
N ARG A 750 36.30 14.51 2.01
CA ARG A 750 37.31 14.63 0.96
C ARG A 750 36.73 14.24 -0.39
N VAL A 751 37.18 14.87 -1.47
CA VAL A 751 36.70 14.59 -2.83
C VAL A 751 37.86 14.33 -3.77
N TRP A 752 37.76 13.28 -4.58
CA TRP A 752 38.62 13.01 -5.73
C TRP A 752 37.76 13.14 -6.98
N TYR A 753 38.15 14.06 -7.86
CA TYR A 753 37.44 14.31 -9.11
C TYR A 753 38.02 13.47 -10.24
N ASP A 754 37.23 13.21 -11.25
CA ASP A 754 37.63 12.53 -12.50
C ASP A 754 38.29 11.16 -12.32
N VAL A 755 37.80 10.37 -11.38
CA VAL A 755 38.26 9.00 -11.16
C VAL A 755 37.61 8.09 -12.21
N SER A 756 38.40 7.29 -12.94
CA SER A 756 37.88 6.37 -13.93
C SER A 756 37.02 5.26 -13.32
N TYR A 757 35.94 4.91 -13.99
CA TYR A 757 35.08 3.79 -13.55
C TYR A 757 35.87 2.46 -13.46
N ALA A 758 36.79 2.22 -14.41
CA ALA A 758 37.61 1.00 -14.36
C ALA A 758 38.41 0.91 -13.06
N PHE A 759 38.99 2.01 -12.61
CA PHE A 759 39.70 2.02 -11.34
C PHE A 759 38.80 1.75 -10.14
N ILE A 760 37.60 2.36 -10.12
CA ILE A 760 36.60 2.14 -9.07
C ILE A 760 36.13 0.68 -9.08
N LYS A 761 35.82 0.14 -10.26
CA LYS A 761 35.41 -1.25 -10.42
C LYS A 761 36.46 -2.20 -9.85
N ASP A 762 37.69 -2.11 -10.36
CA ASP A 762 38.76 -3.10 -10.08
C ASP A 762 39.23 -3.03 -8.61
N HIS A 763 39.05 -1.91 -7.93
CA HIS A 763 39.64 -1.73 -6.59
C HIS A 763 38.61 -1.70 -5.44
N ILE A 764 37.32 -1.49 -5.71
CA ILE A 764 36.34 -1.43 -4.61
C ILE A 764 34.95 -2.00 -4.94
N LEU A 765 34.49 -2.01 -6.19
CA LEU A 765 33.10 -2.41 -6.47
C LEU A 765 32.95 -3.88 -6.86
N ASP A 766 33.87 -4.44 -7.64
CA ASP A 766 33.75 -5.80 -8.22
C ASP A 766 34.04 -6.91 -7.19
N ASN A 767 33.19 -7.05 -6.19
CA ASN A 767 33.27 -8.06 -5.13
C ASN A 767 31.93 -8.37 -4.49
N ASP A 768 31.89 -9.29 -3.53
CA ASP A 768 30.72 -9.69 -2.76
C ASP A 768 30.67 -9.14 -1.33
N LEU A 769 31.62 -8.26 -0.97
CA LEU A 769 31.75 -7.69 0.38
C LEU A 769 30.71 -6.61 0.66
N PHE A 770 30.24 -5.91 -0.38
CA PHE A 770 29.27 -4.83 -0.28
C PHE A 770 27.92 -5.26 -0.86
N THR A 771 26.87 -5.15 -0.06
CA THR A 771 25.49 -5.43 -0.49
C THR A 771 24.70 -4.13 -0.55
N PHE A 772 24.39 -3.69 -1.75
CA PHE A 772 23.54 -2.54 -2.00
C PHE A 772 22.05 -2.87 -1.80
N GLY A 773 21.21 -1.86 -1.65
CA GLY A 773 19.77 -2.05 -1.57
C GLY A 773 19.26 -3.04 -2.60
N GLN A 774 18.25 -3.84 -2.25
CA GLN A 774 17.72 -4.95 -3.04
C GLN A 774 18.66 -6.17 -3.11
N ASN A 775 19.56 -6.34 -2.14
CA ASN A 775 20.51 -7.45 -2.03
C ASN A 775 21.47 -7.62 -3.23
N ARG A 776 21.71 -6.58 -3.98
CA ARG A 776 22.66 -6.56 -5.11
C ARG A 776 24.07 -6.45 -4.56
N ASN A 777 24.95 -7.37 -4.91
CA ASN A 777 26.38 -7.24 -4.58
C ASN A 777 27.14 -6.41 -5.61
N GLY A 778 28.41 -6.10 -5.32
CA GLY A 778 29.23 -5.29 -6.20
C GLY A 778 29.46 -5.93 -7.57
N HIS A 779 29.63 -7.26 -7.65
CA HIS A 779 29.75 -7.96 -8.93
C HIS A 779 28.52 -7.76 -9.82
N GLU A 780 27.32 -7.93 -9.24
CA GLU A 780 26.06 -7.78 -9.97
C GLU A 780 25.90 -6.33 -10.47
N PHE A 781 26.22 -5.34 -9.60
CA PHE A 781 26.23 -3.95 -10.03
C PHE A 781 27.19 -3.73 -11.21
N CYS A 782 28.42 -4.24 -11.13
CA CYS A 782 29.41 -4.07 -12.20
C CYS A 782 29.01 -4.75 -13.50
N GLN A 783 28.40 -5.94 -13.44
CA GLN A 783 27.89 -6.64 -14.61
C GLN A 783 26.78 -5.86 -15.30
N GLU A 784 25.84 -5.35 -14.53
CA GLU A 784 24.75 -4.54 -15.04
C GLU A 784 25.24 -3.21 -15.59
N TYR A 785 26.12 -2.49 -14.89
CA TYR A 785 26.68 -1.22 -15.36
C TYR A 785 27.55 -1.39 -16.60
N ALA A 786 28.17 -2.58 -16.81
CA ALA A 786 28.94 -2.87 -18.01
C ALA A 786 28.09 -2.87 -19.29
N SER A 787 26.77 -3.08 -19.17
CA SER A 787 25.84 -3.00 -20.30
C SER A 787 25.41 -1.59 -20.66
N ASP A 788 25.70 -0.58 -19.83
CA ASP A 788 25.41 0.84 -20.10
C ASP A 788 26.39 1.41 -21.13
N THR A 789 25.87 2.09 -22.13
CA THR A 789 26.66 2.75 -23.19
C THR A 789 27.46 3.97 -22.71
N LYS A 790 27.22 4.45 -21.49
CA LYS A 790 27.87 5.64 -20.89
C LYS A 790 28.99 5.34 -19.89
N ARG A 791 29.49 4.11 -19.88
CA ARG A 791 30.49 3.61 -18.90
C ARG A 791 31.85 4.30 -18.89
N ASP A 792 32.17 5.13 -19.87
CA ASP A 792 33.45 5.89 -19.91
C ASP A 792 33.39 7.23 -19.17
N ALA A 793 32.29 7.52 -18.44
CA ALA A 793 32.21 8.75 -17.66
C ALA A 793 33.17 8.69 -16.43
N SER A 794 33.85 9.78 -16.19
CA SER A 794 34.60 9.99 -14.95
C SER A 794 33.65 10.11 -13.76
N TRP A 795 34.05 9.56 -12.63
CA TRP A 795 33.29 9.59 -11.38
C TRP A 795 33.93 10.55 -10.37
N ASN A 796 33.11 11.12 -9.50
CA ASN A 796 33.62 11.76 -8.30
C ASN A 796 33.54 10.77 -7.15
N VAL A 797 34.68 10.57 -6.45
CA VAL A 797 34.74 9.75 -5.24
C VAL A 797 34.77 10.68 -4.04
N ILE A 798 33.89 10.43 -3.08
CA ILE A 798 33.70 11.27 -1.89
C ILE A 798 33.89 10.40 -0.64
N LEU A 799 34.85 10.73 0.20
CA LEU A 799 34.89 10.21 1.56
C LEU A 799 34.11 11.16 2.44
N GLN A 800 32.93 10.72 2.90
CA GLN A 800 32.00 11.52 3.69
C GLN A 800 32.04 11.13 5.16
N GLY A 801 32.11 12.10 6.06
CA GLY A 801 32.19 11.86 7.49
C GLY A 801 31.70 13.01 8.35
N THR A 802 32.33 13.19 9.48
CA THR A 802 31.99 14.20 10.49
C THR A 802 33.24 15.04 10.87
N LYS A 803 33.07 16.08 11.68
CA LYS A 803 34.14 16.88 12.26
C LYS A 803 34.78 16.24 13.51
N SER A 804 34.64 14.94 13.70
CA SER A 804 35.18 14.23 14.87
C SER A 804 36.70 14.11 14.81
N GLN A 805 37.39 14.19 15.97
CA GLN A 805 38.80 13.93 16.09
C GLN A 805 39.18 12.46 15.84
N ASN A 806 38.22 11.52 16.01
CA ASN A 806 38.38 10.13 15.64
C ASN A 806 38.24 10.00 14.12
N SER A 807 39.31 10.20 13.38
CA SER A 807 39.36 10.28 11.93
C SER A 807 39.91 9.03 11.27
N TRP A 808 39.47 8.77 10.07
CA TRP A 808 39.95 7.79 9.10
C TRP A 808 40.29 8.52 7.80
N HIS A 809 41.51 8.42 7.34
CA HIS A 809 42.03 9.21 6.21
C HIS A 809 41.73 10.73 6.31
N GLY A 810 41.83 11.29 7.53
CA GLY A 810 41.59 12.72 7.76
C GLY A 810 40.14 13.17 7.84
N VAL A 811 39.17 12.23 7.74
CA VAL A 811 37.72 12.50 7.86
C VAL A 811 37.16 11.78 9.07
N GLY A 812 36.42 12.47 9.94
CA GLY A 812 35.86 11.87 11.14
C GLY A 812 34.83 10.81 10.82
N ARG A 813 34.82 9.71 11.58
CA ARG A 813 33.91 8.59 11.41
C ARG A 813 32.46 9.01 11.59
N VAL A 814 31.56 8.37 10.88
CA VAL A 814 30.10 8.57 11.05
C VAL A 814 29.55 7.64 12.10
N THR A 815 28.58 8.11 12.87
CA THR A 815 27.88 7.29 13.85
C THR A 815 26.58 6.79 13.26
N ARG A 816 26.34 5.47 13.29
CA ARG A 816 25.09 4.81 12.94
C ARG A 816 24.71 3.85 14.06
N SER A 817 23.49 3.35 14.02
CA SER A 817 23.01 2.30 14.93
C SER A 817 22.30 1.24 14.10
N ARG A 818 22.29 0.01 14.58
CA ARG A 818 21.60 -1.10 13.90
C ARG A 818 20.23 -1.36 14.49
N PHE A 819 19.36 -1.97 13.72
CA PHE A 819 18.11 -2.53 14.25
C PHE A 819 18.41 -3.74 15.13
N LYS A 820 17.60 -3.97 16.16
CA LYS A 820 17.75 -5.10 17.09
C LYS A 820 17.54 -6.46 16.46
N ASN A 821 16.79 -6.53 15.35
CA ASN A 821 16.54 -7.78 14.67
C ASN A 821 17.70 -8.08 13.71
N GLN A 822 18.36 -9.21 13.92
CA GLN A 822 19.31 -9.75 12.96
C GLN A 822 18.54 -10.40 11.82
N LEU A 823 19.07 -10.32 10.61
CA LEU A 823 18.51 -10.89 9.40
C LEU A 823 19.38 -12.04 8.94
N GLN A 824 18.76 -13.17 8.56
CA GLN A 824 19.48 -14.21 7.80
C GLN A 824 19.19 -14.02 6.32
N VAL A 825 20.22 -13.67 5.56
CA VAL A 825 20.15 -13.54 4.12
C VAL A 825 21.00 -14.62 3.49
N SER A 826 20.40 -15.53 2.74
CA SER A 826 21.12 -16.64 2.08
C SER A 826 22.02 -17.44 3.03
N GLY A 827 21.55 -17.68 4.26
CA GLY A 827 22.30 -18.42 5.28
C GLY A 827 23.38 -17.64 6.02
N ASN A 828 23.52 -16.32 5.76
CA ASN A 828 24.45 -15.44 6.45
C ASN A 828 23.70 -14.50 7.40
N ASP A 829 24.21 -14.38 8.62
CA ASP A 829 23.72 -13.39 9.58
C ASP A 829 24.14 -11.98 9.15
N MET A 830 23.14 -11.10 9.06
CA MET A 830 23.34 -9.70 8.69
C MET A 830 22.64 -8.77 9.67
N PHE A 831 23.20 -7.58 9.86
CA PHE A 831 22.54 -6.49 10.57
C PHE A 831 22.19 -5.34 9.62
N ASN A 832 21.17 -4.59 9.96
CA ASN A 832 20.63 -3.50 9.15
C ASN A 832 20.72 -2.17 9.91
N ILE A 833 21.23 -1.13 9.25
CA ILE A 833 21.31 0.24 9.80
C ILE A 833 20.22 1.17 9.30
N GLY A 834 19.34 0.69 8.41
CA GLY A 834 18.26 1.47 7.80
C GLY A 834 18.75 2.39 6.69
N THR A 835 19.49 3.43 7.02
CA THR A 835 19.97 4.43 6.06
C THR A 835 21.43 4.75 6.30
N LEU A 836 22.19 4.77 5.23
CA LEU A 836 23.62 5.13 5.24
C LEU A 836 23.83 6.62 4.93
N GLY A 837 23.16 7.14 3.90
CA GLY A 837 23.41 8.45 3.32
C GLY A 837 23.34 9.63 4.30
N ASP A 838 24.15 10.66 4.04
CA ASP A 838 24.08 11.94 4.72
C ASP A 838 23.20 12.92 3.90
N PRO A 839 22.20 13.56 4.51
CA PRO A 839 21.35 14.53 3.79
C PRO A 839 22.10 15.67 3.12
N ASN A 840 23.35 15.96 3.54
CA ASN A 840 24.15 17.05 3.01
C ASN A 840 25.13 16.64 1.90
N VAL A 841 25.22 15.34 1.58
CA VAL A 841 26.18 14.82 0.59
C VAL A 841 25.98 15.40 -0.82
N TRP A 842 24.79 15.92 -1.09
CA TRP A 842 24.46 16.52 -2.39
C TRP A 842 25.35 17.70 -2.81
N LYS A 843 25.94 18.39 -1.82
CA LYS A 843 26.80 19.57 -2.04
C LYS A 843 28.30 19.26 -1.92
N SER A 844 28.70 18.05 -1.55
CA SER A 844 30.08 17.73 -1.21
C SER A 844 31.05 17.86 -2.39
N ASP A 845 30.59 17.59 -3.61
CA ASP A 845 31.37 17.73 -4.85
C ASP A 845 31.06 19.00 -5.66
N LEU A 846 30.25 19.91 -5.12
CA LEU A 846 29.97 21.18 -5.80
C LEU A 846 31.09 22.19 -5.53
N PRO A 847 31.54 22.94 -6.56
CA PRO A 847 32.50 24.01 -6.41
C PRO A 847 32.02 25.11 -5.47
N GLU A 848 32.95 25.72 -4.74
CA GLU A 848 32.62 26.77 -3.76
C GLU A 848 32.00 28.02 -4.37
N ASP A 849 32.38 28.38 -5.56
CA ASP A 849 31.81 29.52 -6.28
C ASP A 849 30.33 29.30 -6.57
N VAL A 850 29.92 28.08 -6.93
CA VAL A 850 28.49 27.72 -7.13
C VAL A 850 27.74 27.83 -5.81
N LEU A 851 28.29 27.33 -4.71
CA LEU A 851 27.66 27.38 -3.39
C LEU A 851 27.60 28.80 -2.79
N ASN A 852 28.61 29.64 -3.06
CA ASN A 852 28.66 31.01 -2.59
C ASN A 852 27.69 31.92 -3.35
N ASN A 853 27.39 31.61 -4.59
CA ASN A 853 26.50 32.38 -5.47
C ASN A 853 25.01 31.98 -5.36
N LEU A 854 24.62 31.21 -4.34
CA LEU A 854 23.21 30.88 -4.08
C LEU A 854 22.41 32.14 -3.77
N SER A 855 21.23 32.29 -4.39
CA SER A 855 20.29 33.36 -4.08
C SER A 855 19.70 33.24 -2.67
N ALA A 856 19.05 34.32 -2.19
CA ALA A 856 18.39 34.29 -0.89
C ALA A 856 17.23 33.28 -0.86
N GLU A 857 16.50 33.14 -1.99
CA GLU A 857 15.40 32.19 -2.16
C GLU A 857 15.90 30.74 -2.15
N GLU A 858 17.01 30.46 -2.85
CA GLU A 858 17.64 29.14 -2.88
C GLU A 858 18.13 28.72 -1.49
N LYS A 859 18.74 29.65 -0.74
CA LYS A 859 19.18 29.41 0.66
C LYS A 859 17.99 29.11 1.56
N GLU A 860 16.90 29.81 1.40
CA GLU A 860 15.68 29.57 2.18
C GLU A 860 15.02 28.23 1.81
N LEU A 861 14.98 27.87 0.53
CA LEU A 861 14.49 26.57 0.07
C LEU A 861 15.32 25.42 0.66
N ILE A 862 16.64 25.51 0.65
CA ILE A 862 17.54 24.52 1.27
C ILE A 862 17.24 24.38 2.75
N LYS A 863 17.02 25.49 3.48
CA LYS A 863 16.70 25.50 4.90
C LYS A 863 15.35 24.84 5.16
N LYS A 864 14.33 25.15 4.36
CA LYS A 864 12.99 24.55 4.46
C LYS A 864 13.05 23.05 4.16
N ALA A 865 13.78 22.62 3.15
CA ALA A 865 13.96 21.21 2.81
C ALA A 865 14.65 20.41 3.93
N ALA A 866 15.57 21.02 4.65
CA ALA A 866 16.29 20.40 5.77
C ALA A 866 15.51 20.40 7.09
N SER A 867 14.36 21.06 7.17
CA SER A 867 13.65 21.31 8.44
C SER A 867 12.91 20.10 9.02
N GLY A 868 12.90 18.95 8.35
CA GLY A 868 12.11 17.77 8.75
C GLY A 868 10.59 17.95 8.64
N LYS A 869 10.13 19.15 8.26
CA LYS A 869 8.72 19.51 8.01
C LYS A 869 8.49 19.86 6.53
N ALA A 870 9.46 19.53 5.66
CA ALA A 870 9.39 19.85 4.25
C ALA A 870 8.23 19.11 3.58
N THR A 871 7.38 19.85 2.86
CA THR A 871 6.29 19.30 2.05
C THR A 871 6.82 18.61 0.80
N ALA A 872 5.98 17.80 0.14
CA ALA A 872 6.34 17.14 -1.12
C ALA A 872 6.77 18.16 -2.19
N LYS A 873 6.13 19.35 -2.24
CA LYS A 873 6.48 20.45 -3.13
C LYS A 873 7.87 21.00 -2.82
N ILE A 874 8.15 21.32 -1.54
CA ILE A 874 9.48 21.79 -1.11
C ILE A 874 10.55 20.77 -1.45
N GLN A 875 10.28 19.47 -1.28
CA GLN A 875 11.22 18.42 -1.67
C GLN A 875 11.41 18.32 -3.20
N ALA A 876 10.35 18.52 -3.98
CA ALA A 876 10.44 18.58 -5.45
C ALA A 876 11.23 19.79 -5.92
N ASP A 877 10.92 20.98 -5.38
CA ASP A 877 11.65 22.23 -5.70
C ASP A 877 13.13 22.12 -5.31
N PHE A 878 13.42 21.47 -4.18
CA PHE A 878 14.79 21.21 -3.75
C PHE A 878 15.51 20.20 -4.66
N ARG A 879 14.82 19.17 -5.17
CA ARG A 879 15.39 18.27 -6.20
C ARG A 879 15.75 19.05 -7.47
N ASN A 880 14.84 19.88 -7.95
CA ASN A 880 15.10 20.73 -9.11
C ASN A 880 16.29 21.65 -8.88
N LEU A 881 16.38 22.30 -7.71
CA LEU A 881 17.52 23.13 -7.35
C LEU A 881 18.83 22.34 -7.35
N LYS A 882 18.86 21.13 -6.77
CA LYS A 882 20.08 20.28 -6.79
C LYS A 882 20.50 19.95 -8.21
N SER A 883 19.56 19.63 -9.11
CA SER A 883 19.84 19.38 -10.51
C SER A 883 20.40 20.62 -11.21
N ASP A 884 19.83 21.79 -10.96
CA ASP A 884 20.29 23.05 -11.53
C ASP A 884 21.68 23.44 -11.03
N LEU A 885 21.98 23.30 -9.74
CA LEU A 885 23.30 23.54 -9.18
C LEU A 885 24.38 22.63 -9.79
N ARG A 886 24.03 21.37 -10.06
CA ARG A 886 24.95 20.46 -10.77
C ARG A 886 25.20 20.88 -12.21
N LYS A 887 24.20 21.44 -12.91
CA LYS A 887 24.37 22.01 -14.26
C LYS A 887 25.27 23.23 -14.22
N ARG A 888 25.09 24.14 -13.25
CA ARG A 888 25.97 25.31 -13.05
C ARG A 888 27.42 24.88 -12.77
N ALA A 889 27.60 23.72 -12.13
CA ALA A 889 28.92 23.14 -11.85
C ALA A 889 29.47 22.26 -13.00
N HIS A 890 28.75 22.06 -14.08
CA HIS A 890 29.09 21.13 -15.18
C HIS A 890 29.25 19.67 -14.72
N LEU A 891 28.51 19.27 -13.64
CA LEU A 891 28.53 17.95 -13.02
C LEU A 891 27.24 17.17 -13.25
N GLU A 892 26.38 17.62 -14.16
CA GLU A 892 25.08 17.00 -14.43
C GLU A 892 25.17 15.56 -14.95
N LYS A 893 26.33 15.17 -15.51
CA LYS A 893 26.59 13.82 -16.05
C LYS A 893 27.55 12.99 -15.21
N THR A 894 28.02 13.51 -14.08
CA THR A 894 29.08 12.90 -13.27
C THR A 894 28.49 12.02 -12.16
N PRO A 895 28.69 10.68 -12.23
CA PRO A 895 28.33 9.76 -11.14
C PRO A 895 29.18 10.01 -9.88
N ARG A 896 28.65 9.60 -8.73
CA ARG A 896 29.35 9.74 -7.45
C ARG A 896 29.42 8.40 -6.72
N LEU A 897 30.59 8.07 -6.22
CA LEU A 897 30.78 7.02 -5.22
C LEU A 897 31.10 7.70 -3.88
N ILE A 898 30.27 7.48 -2.88
CA ILE A 898 30.45 8.01 -1.53
C ILE A 898 30.82 6.86 -0.60
N ILE A 899 31.87 7.07 0.18
CA ILE A 899 32.39 6.11 1.14
C ILE A 899 32.18 6.66 2.55
N TYR A 900 31.68 5.83 3.44
CA TYR A 900 31.47 6.14 4.84
C TYR A 900 32.25 5.14 5.71
N CYS A 901 33.04 5.63 6.63
CA CYS A 901 33.58 4.83 7.72
C CYS A 901 32.69 4.98 8.95
N ILE A 902 32.00 3.91 9.32
CA ILE A 902 31.06 3.88 10.42
C ILE A 902 31.76 3.39 11.68
N ASP A 903 31.67 4.18 12.73
CA ASP A 903 32.29 3.86 14.02
C ASP A 903 31.66 2.57 14.59
N HIS A 904 32.50 1.55 14.82
CA HIS A 904 32.08 0.25 15.36
C HIS A 904 31.46 0.34 16.77
N THR A 905 31.83 1.39 17.54
CA THR A 905 31.27 1.67 18.87
C THR A 905 30.05 2.58 18.82
N GLY A 906 29.60 2.92 17.62
CA GLY A 906 28.50 3.88 17.36
C GLY A 906 27.26 3.57 18.17
N LYS A 907 26.80 4.55 18.95
CA LYS A 907 25.59 4.46 19.78
C LYS A 907 24.46 5.25 19.13
N PRO A 908 23.21 4.82 19.28
CA PRO A 908 22.07 5.61 18.79
C PRO A 908 22.08 7.00 19.43
N LYS A 909 21.91 8.05 18.62
CA LYS A 909 21.82 9.44 19.09
C LYS A 909 20.62 9.68 20.01
N LYS A 910 19.55 8.91 19.82
CA LYS A 910 18.37 8.84 20.70
C LYS A 910 18.19 7.39 21.12
N LYS A 911 17.78 7.15 22.37
CA LYS A 911 17.36 5.83 22.81
C LYS A 911 16.03 5.52 22.14
N THR A 912 16.07 4.86 20.98
CA THR A 912 14.91 4.31 20.34
C THR A 912 14.80 2.82 20.67
N VAL A 913 13.57 2.33 20.75
CA VAL A 913 13.27 0.96 21.18
C VAL A 913 13.84 -0.10 20.26
N ASN A 914 13.93 0.24 18.95
CA ASN A 914 14.34 -0.69 17.91
C ASN A 914 15.84 -0.62 17.56
N ARG A 915 16.56 0.30 18.13
CA ARG A 915 17.96 0.53 17.77
C ARG A 915 18.90 0.14 18.88
N GLU A 916 20.05 -0.41 18.51
CA GLU A 916 21.14 -0.75 19.40
C GLU A 916 22.48 -0.32 18.79
N PRO A 917 23.56 -0.25 19.58
CA PRO A 917 24.89 0.00 19.05
C PRO A 917 25.28 -1.03 17.99
N ILE A 918 26.08 -0.62 17.00
CA ILE A 918 26.59 -1.54 15.97
C ILE A 918 27.42 -2.65 16.62
N ASN A 919 28.33 -2.27 17.49
CA ASN A 919 29.11 -3.18 18.34
C ASN A 919 29.81 -4.32 17.55
N THR A 920 30.55 -3.95 16.51
CA THR A 920 31.38 -4.86 15.70
C THR A 920 32.82 -4.78 16.11
N ALA A 921 33.64 -5.76 15.72
CA ALA A 921 35.08 -5.80 16.06
C ALA A 921 35.94 -4.77 15.31
N VAL A 922 35.43 -4.30 14.15
CA VAL A 922 36.07 -3.29 13.29
C VAL A 922 35.06 -2.27 12.83
N ASP A 923 35.54 -1.09 12.39
CA ASP A 923 34.69 -0.11 11.74
C ASP A 923 34.07 -0.68 10.50
N VAL A 924 32.84 -0.22 10.20
CA VAL A 924 32.04 -0.75 9.10
C VAL A 924 32.09 0.23 7.92
N ILE A 925 32.45 -0.28 6.74
CA ILE A 925 32.48 0.53 5.52
C ILE A 925 31.16 0.45 4.81
N GLY A 926 30.54 1.62 4.63
CA GLY A 926 29.34 1.77 3.81
C GLY A 926 29.65 2.47 2.50
N LEU A 927 29.03 2.02 1.42
CA LEU A 927 29.12 2.62 0.09
C LEU A 927 27.75 3.16 -0.35
N GLU A 928 27.80 4.33 -1.00
CA GLU A 928 26.64 4.95 -1.60
C GLU A 928 26.99 5.39 -3.03
N ILE A 929 26.17 4.98 -3.99
CA ILE A 929 26.34 5.33 -5.40
C ILE A 929 25.16 6.23 -5.79
N ILE A 930 25.49 7.42 -6.31
CA ILE A 930 24.49 8.36 -6.83
C ILE A 930 24.76 8.59 -8.30
N MET A 931 23.83 8.13 -9.12
CA MET A 931 23.91 8.33 -10.56
C MET A 931 23.30 9.66 -10.96
N PRO A 932 23.85 10.34 -11.98
CA PRO A 932 23.29 11.59 -12.48
C PRO A 932 21.87 11.40 -13.05
N GLU A 933 21.02 12.39 -12.89
CA GLU A 933 19.71 12.41 -13.56
C GLU A 933 19.88 12.68 -15.06
N SER A 934 19.28 11.88 -15.92
CA SER A 934 19.10 12.24 -17.33
C SER A 934 17.69 12.79 -17.55
N ARG A 935 17.50 13.61 -18.59
CA ARG A 935 16.17 14.11 -18.98
C ARG A 935 15.20 12.98 -19.37
N ASN A 936 15.74 11.81 -19.73
CA ASN A 936 14.99 10.60 -19.98
C ASN A 936 15.11 9.73 -18.72
N HIS A 937 14.13 9.75 -17.86
CA HIS A 937 14.09 8.99 -16.60
C HIS A 937 13.96 7.48 -16.85
N PHE A 938 15.06 6.79 -17.14
CA PHE A 938 15.03 5.34 -17.32
C PHE A 938 15.63 4.64 -16.10
N LYS A 939 14.77 4.01 -15.31
CA LYS A 939 15.16 3.04 -14.29
C LYS A 939 15.14 1.64 -14.91
N THR A 940 15.90 0.70 -14.35
CA THR A 940 15.74 -0.71 -14.69
C THR A 940 14.34 -1.14 -14.34
N GLY A 941 13.57 -1.51 -15.29
CA GLY A 941 12.18 -1.86 -15.06
C GLY A 941 11.51 -2.43 -16.29
N TYR A 942 10.28 -2.80 -16.10
CA TYR A 942 9.39 -3.24 -17.17
C TYR A 942 8.48 -2.09 -17.57
N GLN A 943 8.39 -1.84 -18.85
CA GLN A 943 7.46 -0.89 -19.45
C GLN A 943 6.70 -1.58 -20.57
N LEU A 944 5.49 -1.14 -20.86
CA LEU A 944 4.79 -1.61 -22.05
C LEU A 944 5.51 -1.21 -23.31
N ARG A 945 5.61 -2.16 -24.27
CA ARG A 945 6.04 -1.91 -25.65
C ARG A 945 5.12 -0.87 -26.23
N GLN A 946 5.70 0.20 -26.78
CA GLN A 946 4.95 1.25 -27.50
C GLN A 946 4.40 0.78 -28.84
#